data_e7f41117974d4bec44a3ca115f1b0d07
#
_entry.id   e7f41117974d4bec44a3ca115f1b0d07
#
_cell.length_a   1.000
_cell.length_b   1.000
_cell.length_c   1.000
_cell.angle_alpha   90.00
_cell.angle_beta   90.00
_cell.angle_gamma   90.00
#
_symmetry.space_group_name_H-M   'P 1'
#
loop_
_entity.id
_entity.type
_entity.pdbx_description
1 polymer ?
#
loop_
_entity_poly.entity_id
_entity_poly.type
_entity_poly.pdbx_seq_one_letter_code
_entity_poly.pdbx_strand_id
1 'polypeptide(L)'
;MGIYKQLGALAARYRIVLVILWIGLALAIGLFAPRITQVTTSDISTFLPADAPFREAARVLAETFPNDSSGSSYLIAIEAPDGVLNPGAEDFAGQLDTAVGRWLAEFKTWLQASEIAADIARITSPTDSALLAQQLVAESNQVALVNISLTGSGTAKVVKEALLEYLSTNTPEGVRTYITGGTAITQSTAESSRETAESTLVVTVVLVIVLLLLIYRSPVSPLLPLGAVTLAYIIAQGVVAWLSQQIGMSISTYANVLLVVVLFGAGTDYCLFLISRYREEMADTPDPTVATTSTLAQVGETLVSSAGTIFVGFIAMSFAEMGLFRTAGPVLAIGIVIMLLVGVTFVPALLALLGKRAFWPGKAVHRPTGNYYERISQLVSSRPVLSVVVIIALMLPLALYGLSTTVSYDLIGDLPDDDPAVAGYGLVRDNFGAGTIMPLTVVVTGRDAATVASEIDALAQQLVALPTVGDVRSIDDPLGQNGSIRNLTRVDGQLTLILDQLDGAGGGTGGANLVAVIGALQSYLDLLAQTFPTMAADPNLTELQTLLSNPLQLALQRDKLRTDLEGLAATFATMSDAYLMPTALTPLLASADEAQAALIDQLNNTYLANDGTAYRINVIVNVNPNSDAALDTVQQIRALLPRYEDGSQAVLSGQPVTLADIRDTMNRDLLRTMALVILGIFIVLLFMLRSLIAPIYLILTVIITYAFSLGLTDLVFRLVLGV
;
A
#
# COMPACT_ATOMS: atom_id res chain seq x y z
N MET A 1 26.68 -38.67 -18.93
CA MET A 1 27.31 -39.57 -17.93
C MET A 1 28.77 -39.26 -17.62
N GLY A 2 29.64 -38.94 -18.58
CA GLY A 2 31.09 -38.69 -18.30
C GLY A 2 31.40 -37.53 -17.32
N ILE A 3 30.73 -36.38 -17.50
CA ILE A 3 30.98 -35.16 -16.68
C ILE A 3 30.57 -35.36 -15.23
N TYR A 4 29.40 -35.90 -14.95
CA TYR A 4 28.93 -36.13 -13.57
C TYR A 4 29.72 -37.17 -12.85
N LYS A 5 30.23 -38.20 -13.57
CA LYS A 5 31.17 -39.21 -13.01
C LYS A 5 32.50 -38.54 -12.61
N GLN A 6 33.03 -37.65 -13.44
CA GLN A 6 34.26 -36.90 -13.13
C GLN A 6 34.03 -35.96 -11.93
N LEU A 7 32.91 -35.24 -11.86
CA LEU A 7 32.52 -34.39 -10.72
C LEU A 7 32.42 -35.23 -9.42
N GLY A 8 31.80 -36.41 -9.46
CA GLY A 8 31.71 -37.30 -8.32
C GLY A 8 33.06 -37.79 -7.84
N ALA A 9 33.95 -38.18 -8.76
CA ALA A 9 35.30 -38.56 -8.45
C ALA A 9 36.12 -37.41 -7.85
N LEU A 10 35.95 -36.18 -8.36
CA LEU A 10 36.60 -34.99 -7.82
C LEU A 10 36.09 -34.67 -6.42
N ALA A 11 34.76 -34.71 -6.22
CA ALA A 11 34.13 -34.47 -4.91
C ALA A 11 34.61 -35.48 -3.85
N ALA A 12 34.71 -36.74 -4.23
CA ALA A 12 35.21 -37.80 -3.34
C ALA A 12 36.71 -37.68 -3.03
N ARG A 13 37.52 -37.32 -4.05
CA ARG A 13 38.98 -37.17 -3.91
C ARG A 13 39.35 -35.95 -3.06
N TYR A 14 38.71 -34.81 -3.28
CA TYR A 14 39.02 -33.54 -2.59
C TYR A 14 38.00 -33.22 -1.50
N ARG A 15 37.32 -34.20 -0.93
CA ARG A 15 36.20 -34.07 0.02
C ARG A 15 36.45 -33.08 1.16
N ILE A 16 37.65 -33.14 1.80
CA ILE A 16 37.98 -32.23 2.92
C ILE A 16 38.15 -30.80 2.43
N VAL A 17 38.87 -30.63 1.32
CA VAL A 17 39.13 -29.30 0.73
C VAL A 17 37.83 -28.62 0.31
N LEU A 18 36.94 -29.36 -0.34
CA LEU A 18 35.64 -28.83 -0.75
C LEU A 18 34.75 -28.43 0.41
N VAL A 19 34.70 -29.27 1.48
CA VAL A 19 33.92 -28.94 2.67
C VAL A 19 34.47 -27.68 3.35
N ILE A 20 35.81 -27.60 3.53
CA ILE A 20 36.46 -26.40 4.11
C ILE A 20 36.26 -25.17 3.22
N LEU A 21 36.36 -25.31 1.90
CA LEU A 21 36.16 -24.22 0.93
C LEU A 21 34.75 -23.62 1.05
N TRP A 22 33.73 -24.47 1.06
CA TRP A 22 32.33 -24.02 1.14
C TRP A 22 31.99 -23.38 2.51
N ILE A 23 32.45 -23.99 3.61
CA ILE A 23 32.28 -23.42 4.96
C ILE A 23 33.07 -22.10 5.06
N GLY A 24 34.31 -22.06 4.58
CA GLY A 24 35.11 -20.83 4.54
C GLY A 24 34.48 -19.72 3.72
N LEU A 25 33.90 -20.07 2.56
CA LEU A 25 33.16 -19.12 1.71
C LEU A 25 31.91 -18.57 2.42
N ALA A 26 31.13 -19.44 3.07
CA ALA A 26 29.94 -19.01 3.82
C ALA A 26 30.29 -18.10 5.00
N LEU A 27 31.37 -18.41 5.72
CA LEU A 27 31.88 -17.57 6.80
C LEU A 27 32.42 -16.22 6.27
N ALA A 28 33.17 -16.23 5.20
CA ALA A 28 33.68 -15.00 4.59
C ALA A 28 32.53 -14.09 4.13
N ILE A 29 31.55 -14.65 3.44
CA ILE A 29 30.36 -13.92 3.01
C ILE A 29 29.54 -13.43 4.21
N GLY A 30 29.30 -14.28 5.21
CA GLY A 30 28.55 -13.91 6.41
C GLY A 30 29.19 -12.79 7.25
N LEU A 31 30.54 -12.66 7.17
CA LEU A 31 31.28 -11.62 7.90
C LEU A 31 31.49 -10.34 7.10
N PHE A 32 31.69 -10.42 5.79
CA PHE A 32 32.12 -9.30 4.95
C PHE A 32 31.05 -8.79 3.96
N ALA A 33 30.04 -9.61 3.64
CA ALA A 33 28.97 -9.14 2.75
C ALA A 33 27.99 -8.21 3.49
N PRO A 34 27.40 -7.25 2.78
CA PRO A 34 26.34 -6.41 3.35
C PRO A 34 25.14 -7.28 3.77
N ARG A 35 24.45 -6.84 4.82
CA ARG A 35 23.23 -7.55 5.25
C ARG A 35 22.11 -7.30 4.25
N ILE A 36 21.37 -8.34 3.90
CA ILE A 36 20.26 -8.24 2.94
C ILE A 36 19.19 -7.23 3.41
N THR A 37 19.01 -7.05 4.71
CA THR A 37 18.10 -6.06 5.31
C THR A 37 18.43 -4.61 4.96
N GLN A 38 19.65 -4.32 4.52
CA GLN A 38 20.06 -2.97 4.09
C GLN A 38 19.62 -2.64 2.67
N VAL A 39 19.28 -3.64 1.88
CA VAL A 39 18.89 -3.52 0.47
C VAL A 39 17.46 -3.96 0.21
N THR A 40 16.73 -4.42 1.25
CA THR A 40 15.32 -4.81 1.16
C THR A 40 14.41 -3.68 1.61
N THR A 41 13.25 -3.57 0.94
CA THR A 41 12.15 -2.69 1.33
C THR A 41 10.82 -3.43 1.29
N SER A 42 9.91 -3.05 2.19
CA SER A 42 8.53 -3.55 2.22
C SER A 42 7.56 -2.61 1.49
N ASP A 43 8.01 -1.42 1.10
CA ASP A 43 7.19 -0.45 0.36
C ASP A 43 6.98 -0.91 -1.08
N ILE A 44 5.78 -1.42 -1.36
CA ILE A 44 5.38 -1.96 -2.66
C ILE A 44 5.35 -0.85 -3.73
N SER A 45 5.08 0.40 -3.37
CA SER A 45 5.03 1.52 -4.30
C SER A 45 6.38 1.77 -5.01
N THR A 46 7.49 1.43 -4.33
CA THR A 46 8.85 1.49 -4.88
C THR A 46 9.02 0.60 -6.12
N PHE A 47 8.23 -0.48 -6.21
CA PHE A 47 8.32 -1.49 -7.27
C PHE A 47 7.38 -1.23 -8.45
N LEU A 48 6.55 -0.18 -8.41
CA LEU A 48 5.75 0.23 -9.56
C LEU A 48 6.64 0.75 -10.70
N PRO A 49 6.21 0.59 -11.97
CA PRO A 49 6.90 1.15 -13.12
C PRO A 49 7.14 2.66 -12.99
N ALA A 50 8.20 3.16 -13.65
CA ALA A 50 8.54 4.58 -13.58
C ALA A 50 7.47 5.48 -14.24
N ASP A 51 6.72 4.93 -15.19
CA ASP A 51 5.63 5.56 -15.93
C ASP A 51 4.24 5.29 -15.32
N ALA A 52 4.17 4.72 -14.12
CA ALA A 52 2.91 4.50 -13.43
C ALA A 52 2.19 5.84 -13.18
N PRO A 53 0.88 5.96 -13.48
CA PRO A 53 0.13 7.23 -13.39
C PRO A 53 0.20 7.89 -12.01
N PHE A 54 0.26 7.10 -10.94
CA PHE A 54 0.37 7.63 -9.58
C PHE A 54 1.67 8.42 -9.35
N ARG A 55 2.80 8.06 -10.01
CA ARG A 55 4.08 8.78 -9.87
C ARG A 55 4.00 10.18 -10.45
N GLU A 56 3.36 10.31 -11.60
CA GLU A 56 3.11 11.61 -12.22
C GLU A 56 2.16 12.44 -11.33
N ALA A 57 1.10 11.83 -10.82
CA ALA A 57 0.18 12.50 -9.91
C ALA A 57 0.87 12.95 -8.60
N ALA A 58 1.71 12.11 -8.02
CA ALA A 58 2.48 12.46 -6.82
C ALA A 58 3.47 13.60 -7.10
N ARG A 59 4.11 13.62 -8.27
CA ARG A 59 5.01 14.71 -8.69
C ARG A 59 4.24 16.02 -8.85
N VAL A 60 3.12 16.01 -9.57
CA VAL A 60 2.27 17.19 -9.78
C VAL A 60 1.75 17.72 -8.45
N LEU A 61 1.28 16.84 -7.56
CA LEU A 61 0.83 17.23 -6.22
C LEU A 61 1.95 17.88 -5.41
N ALA A 62 3.16 17.30 -5.43
CA ALA A 62 4.32 17.83 -4.72
C ALA A 62 4.78 19.20 -5.24
N GLU A 63 4.75 19.40 -6.54
CA GLU A 63 5.12 20.67 -7.17
C GLU A 63 4.07 21.75 -6.93
N THR A 64 2.78 21.38 -6.91
CA THR A 64 1.66 22.32 -6.82
C THR A 64 1.29 22.64 -5.36
N PHE A 65 1.28 21.64 -4.49
CA PHE A 65 0.92 21.75 -3.07
C PHE A 65 2.07 21.25 -2.16
N PRO A 66 3.20 21.95 -2.08
CA PRO A 66 4.41 21.48 -1.39
C PRO A 66 4.21 21.21 0.10
N ASN A 67 3.30 21.93 0.76
CA ASN A 67 3.00 21.75 2.18
C ASN A 67 2.18 20.48 2.49
N ASP A 68 1.55 19.86 1.47
CA ASP A 68 0.79 18.61 1.57
C ASP A 68 1.41 17.48 0.75
N SER A 69 2.59 17.70 0.18
CA SER A 69 3.20 16.87 -0.84
C SER A 69 3.83 15.57 -0.32
N SER A 70 4.05 15.45 0.98
CA SER A 70 4.72 14.26 1.53
C SER A 70 3.90 12.97 1.38
N GLY A 71 2.60 13.07 1.15
CA GLY A 71 1.68 11.92 1.10
C GLY A 71 1.65 11.11 2.40
N SER A 72 2.41 11.54 3.40
CA SER A 72 2.56 10.88 4.70
C SER A 72 1.86 11.70 5.76
N SER A 73 0.83 11.14 6.38
CA SER A 73 0.12 11.77 7.49
C SER A 73 -0.32 10.73 8.51
N TYR A 74 -0.36 11.16 9.76
CA TYR A 74 -1.03 10.44 10.82
C TYR A 74 -2.36 11.10 11.12
N LEU A 75 -3.38 10.30 11.32
CA LEU A 75 -4.66 10.73 11.84
C LEU A 75 -4.80 10.20 13.27
N ILE A 76 -4.92 11.09 14.22
CA ILE A 76 -5.18 10.73 15.61
C ILE A 76 -6.70 10.74 15.80
N ALA A 77 -7.28 9.56 15.99
CA ALA A 77 -8.68 9.40 16.34
C ALA A 77 -8.82 9.40 17.85
N ILE A 78 -9.69 10.24 18.37
CA ILE A 78 -9.88 10.50 19.80
C ILE A 78 -11.32 10.18 20.14
N GLU A 79 -11.52 9.20 20.99
CA GLU A 79 -12.83 8.82 21.51
C GLU A 79 -13.02 9.39 22.92
N ALA A 80 -13.98 10.27 23.06
CA ALA A 80 -14.32 10.99 24.28
C ALA A 80 -15.81 10.79 24.62
N PRO A 81 -16.18 9.79 25.41
CA PRO A 81 -17.59 9.48 25.74
C PRO A 81 -18.35 10.65 26.36
N ASP A 82 -17.66 11.49 27.12
CA ASP A 82 -18.22 12.68 27.78
C ASP A 82 -18.37 13.91 26.86
N GLY A 83 -17.95 13.77 25.61
CA GLY A 83 -17.98 14.81 24.59
C GLY A 83 -16.67 15.57 24.43
N VAL A 84 -16.42 16.01 23.18
CA VAL A 84 -15.22 16.77 22.79
C VAL A 84 -15.44 18.27 23.00
N LEU A 85 -16.59 18.79 22.58
CA LEU A 85 -16.97 20.20 22.64
C LEU A 85 -18.13 20.42 23.58
N ASN A 86 -18.24 21.63 24.12
CA ASN A 86 -19.42 22.07 24.87
C ASN A 86 -20.47 22.67 23.90
N PRO A 87 -21.54 21.92 23.55
CA PRO A 87 -22.52 22.39 22.55
C PRO A 87 -23.42 23.52 23.05
N GLY A 88 -23.37 23.84 24.36
CA GLY A 88 -24.18 24.91 24.96
C GLY A 88 -23.48 26.27 25.03
N ALA A 89 -22.26 26.38 24.57
CA ALA A 89 -21.49 27.64 24.55
C ALA A 89 -21.86 28.53 23.38
N GLU A 90 -21.95 29.85 23.64
CA GLU A 90 -22.31 30.83 22.62
C GLU A 90 -21.15 31.17 21.68
N ASP A 91 -19.90 30.99 22.13
CA ASP A 91 -18.70 31.27 21.37
C ASP A 91 -17.79 30.05 21.23
N PHE A 92 -16.89 30.09 20.28
CA PHE A 92 -15.97 29.01 19.98
C PHE A 92 -15.00 28.69 21.14
N ALA A 93 -14.56 29.71 21.86
CA ALA A 93 -13.69 29.54 23.01
C ALA A 93 -14.38 28.77 24.13
N GLY A 94 -15.67 29.07 24.39
CA GLY A 94 -16.51 28.33 25.34
C GLY A 94 -16.81 26.90 24.86
N GLN A 95 -16.92 26.67 23.55
CA GLN A 95 -17.07 25.31 23.01
C GLN A 95 -15.86 24.43 23.32
N LEU A 96 -14.65 25.02 23.32
CA LEU A 96 -13.41 24.33 23.64
C LEU A 96 -13.15 24.18 25.15
N ASP A 97 -13.97 24.80 26.04
CA ASP A 97 -13.78 24.71 27.49
C ASP A 97 -14.26 23.38 28.07
N THR A 98 -13.74 22.30 27.53
CA THR A 98 -13.89 20.92 28.00
C THR A 98 -12.54 20.35 28.41
N ALA A 99 -12.52 19.24 29.15
CA ALA A 99 -11.27 18.54 29.47
C ALA A 99 -10.51 18.13 28.19
N VAL A 100 -11.25 17.65 27.18
CA VAL A 100 -10.70 17.22 25.90
C VAL A 100 -10.24 18.41 25.06
N GLY A 101 -11.02 19.47 24.98
CA GLY A 101 -10.66 20.69 24.23
C GLY A 101 -9.38 21.34 24.76
N ARG A 102 -9.24 21.45 26.09
CA ARG A 102 -8.00 21.96 26.72
C ARG A 102 -6.81 21.04 26.44
N TRP A 103 -6.98 19.73 26.59
CA TRP A 103 -5.95 18.75 26.28
C TRP A 103 -5.53 18.79 24.80
N LEU A 104 -6.46 18.96 23.87
CA LEU A 104 -6.16 19.12 22.46
C LEU A 104 -5.30 20.36 22.17
N ALA A 105 -5.55 21.47 22.85
CA ALA A 105 -4.74 22.68 22.74
C ALA A 105 -3.31 22.46 23.31
N GLU A 106 -3.19 21.76 24.43
CA GLU A 106 -1.90 21.35 25.01
C GLU A 106 -1.14 20.39 24.10
N PHE A 107 -1.84 19.39 23.53
CA PHE A 107 -1.27 18.45 22.58
C PHE A 107 -0.70 19.16 21.34
N LYS A 108 -1.45 20.09 20.76
CA LYS A 108 -0.99 20.91 19.65
C LYS A 108 0.24 21.73 20.01
N THR A 109 0.24 22.34 21.19
CA THR A 109 1.38 23.14 21.70
C THR A 109 2.62 22.26 21.86
N TRP A 110 2.45 21.06 22.42
CA TRP A 110 3.53 20.10 22.54
C TRP A 110 4.08 19.66 21.17
N LEU A 111 3.22 19.36 20.18
CA LEU A 111 3.65 19.02 18.83
C LEU A 111 4.54 20.11 18.21
N GLN A 112 4.20 21.38 18.44
CA GLN A 112 4.93 22.53 17.90
C GLN A 112 6.27 22.80 18.63
N ALA A 113 6.40 22.36 19.88
CA ALA A 113 7.57 22.58 20.72
C ALA A 113 8.49 21.35 20.85
N SER A 114 8.06 20.17 20.40
CA SER A 114 8.76 18.91 20.54
C SER A 114 9.94 18.77 19.57
N GLU A 115 10.82 17.81 19.81
CA GLU A 115 11.95 17.48 18.92
C GLU A 115 11.48 17.04 17.52
N ILE A 116 10.25 16.51 17.39
CA ILE A 116 9.67 16.11 16.12
C ILE A 116 9.01 17.26 15.34
N ALA A 117 8.98 18.48 15.88
CA ALA A 117 8.34 19.63 15.22
C ALA A 117 8.92 19.92 13.83
N ALA A 118 10.22 19.69 13.62
CA ALA A 118 10.89 19.86 12.32
C ALA A 118 10.43 18.82 11.26
N ASP A 119 9.89 17.67 11.70
CA ASP A 119 9.40 16.60 10.85
C ASP A 119 7.90 16.73 10.53
N ILE A 120 7.23 17.72 11.15
CA ILE A 120 5.80 18.00 10.97
C ILE A 120 5.67 19.20 10.02
N ALA A 121 5.00 18.96 8.89
CA ALA A 121 4.69 20.01 7.90
C ALA A 121 3.47 20.82 8.32
N ARG A 122 2.43 20.14 8.86
CA ARG A 122 1.16 20.77 9.23
C ARG A 122 0.43 19.97 10.31
N ILE A 123 -0.22 20.68 11.21
CA ILE A 123 -1.14 20.13 12.20
C ILE A 123 -2.52 20.74 11.94
N THR A 124 -3.56 19.91 11.80
CA THR A 124 -4.95 20.34 11.67
C THR A 124 -5.75 19.75 12.82
N SER A 125 -6.30 20.62 13.66
CA SER A 125 -6.98 20.25 14.91
C SER A 125 -8.37 20.90 15.00
N PRO A 126 -9.32 20.30 15.69
CA PRO A 126 -10.60 20.95 16.02
C PRO A 126 -10.45 22.29 16.76
N THR A 127 -9.31 22.52 17.39
CA THR A 127 -9.02 23.76 18.14
C THR A 127 -8.60 24.95 17.27
N ASP A 128 -8.43 24.74 15.96
CA ASP A 128 -7.92 25.77 15.06
C ASP A 128 -8.98 26.79 14.64
N SER A 129 -10.22 26.34 14.45
CA SER A 129 -11.36 27.18 14.11
C SER A 129 -12.68 26.45 14.33
N ALA A 130 -13.77 27.21 14.47
CA ALA A 130 -15.12 26.65 14.56
C ALA A 130 -15.48 25.77 13.34
N LEU A 131 -15.02 26.14 12.15
CA LEU A 131 -15.24 25.35 10.94
C LEU A 131 -14.51 24.01 10.98
N LEU A 132 -13.24 23.99 11.39
CA LEU A 132 -12.48 22.77 11.54
C LEU A 132 -13.03 21.89 12.67
N ALA A 133 -13.58 22.51 13.72
CA ALA A 133 -14.32 21.77 14.75
C ALA A 133 -15.53 21.04 14.15
N GLN A 134 -16.33 21.69 13.29
CA GLN A 134 -17.44 21.04 12.59
C GLN A 134 -17.00 19.90 11.66
N GLN A 135 -15.81 20.00 11.08
CA GLN A 135 -15.29 19.00 10.16
C GLN A 135 -14.61 17.82 10.88
N LEU A 136 -13.94 18.09 12.00
CA LEU A 136 -13.07 17.15 12.70
C LEU A 136 -13.67 16.59 13.98
N VAL A 137 -14.86 17.02 14.38
CA VAL A 137 -15.64 16.44 15.47
C VAL A 137 -16.88 15.80 14.89
N ALA A 138 -17.14 14.56 15.25
CA ALA A 138 -18.32 13.82 14.78
C ALA A 138 -19.63 14.47 15.27
N GLU A 139 -20.74 14.25 14.54
CA GLU A 139 -22.07 14.72 14.94
C GLU A 139 -22.48 14.24 16.35
N SER A 140 -21.98 13.06 16.75
CA SER A 140 -22.17 12.53 18.12
C SER A 140 -21.46 13.34 19.19
N ASN A 141 -20.57 14.24 18.83
CA ASN A 141 -19.66 14.96 19.73
C ASN A 141 -18.76 14.05 20.60
N GLN A 142 -18.66 12.77 20.26
CA GLN A 142 -17.87 11.79 21.04
C GLN A 142 -16.55 11.40 20.37
N VAL A 143 -16.36 11.76 19.11
CA VAL A 143 -15.15 11.44 18.36
C VAL A 143 -14.58 12.69 17.73
N ALA A 144 -13.29 12.88 17.88
CA ALA A 144 -12.54 13.97 17.21
C ALA A 144 -11.34 13.43 16.45
N LEU A 145 -10.89 14.20 15.45
CA LEU A 145 -9.76 13.88 14.62
C LEU A 145 -8.72 15.00 14.71
N VAL A 146 -7.43 14.62 14.77
CA VAL A 146 -6.30 15.53 14.57
C VAL A 146 -5.45 14.96 13.43
N ASN A 147 -5.25 15.75 12.38
CA ASN A 147 -4.40 15.35 11.26
C ASN A 147 -3.00 15.98 11.39
N ILE A 148 -1.97 15.14 11.29
CA ILE A 148 -0.56 15.52 11.38
C ILE A 148 0.12 15.14 10.08
N SER A 149 0.34 16.13 9.20
CA SER A 149 1.07 15.94 7.94
C SER A 149 2.57 16.01 8.19
N LEU A 150 3.33 15.08 7.62
CA LEU A 150 4.78 14.99 7.80
C LEU A 150 5.52 15.68 6.64
N THR A 151 6.75 16.12 6.91
CA THR A 151 7.64 16.69 5.88
C THR A 151 8.20 15.63 4.93
N GLY A 152 8.23 14.36 5.38
CA GLY A 152 8.69 13.22 4.57
C GLY A 152 8.37 11.88 5.21
N SER A 153 8.40 10.83 4.42
CA SER A 153 8.14 9.45 4.90
C SER A 153 9.27 8.87 5.76
N GLY A 154 10.49 9.40 5.63
CA GLY A 154 11.68 8.87 6.32
C GLY A 154 11.64 9.04 7.83
N THR A 155 10.94 10.05 8.34
CA THR A 155 10.83 10.37 9.77
C THR A 155 9.56 9.82 10.42
N ALA A 156 8.66 9.24 9.64
CA ALA A 156 7.37 8.78 10.10
C ALA A 156 7.44 7.85 11.32
N LYS A 157 8.40 6.93 11.37
CA LYS A 157 8.57 6.03 12.51
C LYS A 157 8.92 6.76 13.80
N VAL A 158 9.84 7.71 13.73
CA VAL A 158 10.27 8.53 14.89
C VAL A 158 9.10 9.35 15.42
N VAL A 159 8.32 9.93 14.50
CA VAL A 159 7.11 10.70 14.87
C VAL A 159 6.07 9.78 15.53
N LYS A 160 5.82 8.57 14.99
CA LYS A 160 4.89 7.60 15.60
C LYS A 160 5.31 7.23 17.03
N GLU A 161 6.59 6.93 17.25
CA GLU A 161 7.11 6.57 18.56
C GLU A 161 6.92 7.71 19.58
N ALA A 162 7.24 8.94 19.21
CA ALA A 162 7.04 10.13 20.08
C ALA A 162 5.56 10.40 20.35
N LEU A 163 4.68 10.23 19.35
CA LEU A 163 3.23 10.33 19.51
C LEU A 163 2.70 9.28 20.50
N LEU A 164 3.11 8.03 20.36
CA LEU A 164 2.70 6.94 21.26
C LEU A 164 3.14 7.22 22.70
N GLU A 165 4.37 7.70 22.92
CA GLU A 165 4.89 8.06 24.23
C GLU A 165 4.05 9.18 24.86
N TYR A 166 3.80 10.27 24.14
CA TYR A 166 2.99 11.38 24.63
C TYR A 166 1.56 10.95 24.95
N LEU A 167 0.89 10.28 24.02
CA LEU A 167 -0.50 9.87 24.14
C LEU A 167 -0.69 8.88 25.31
N SER A 168 0.23 7.96 25.50
CA SER A 168 0.15 6.99 26.62
C SER A 168 0.24 7.65 28.01
N THR A 169 0.89 8.81 28.10
CA THR A 169 1.18 9.47 29.39
C THR A 169 0.20 10.62 29.68
N ASN A 170 -0.27 11.34 28.64
CA ASN A 170 -0.96 12.63 28.79
C ASN A 170 -2.44 12.58 28.37
N THR A 171 -2.96 11.44 27.91
CA THR A 171 -4.38 11.32 27.55
C THR A 171 -5.25 11.39 28.82
N PRO A 172 -6.33 12.21 28.83
CA PRO A 172 -7.22 12.34 29.98
C PRO A 172 -7.91 11.01 30.35
N GLU A 173 -8.28 10.84 31.64
CA GLU A 173 -9.05 9.66 32.07
C GLU A 173 -10.37 9.54 31.29
N GLY A 174 -10.70 8.34 30.83
CA GLY A 174 -11.91 8.05 30.06
C GLY A 174 -11.81 8.34 28.56
N VAL A 175 -10.75 9.00 28.10
CA VAL A 175 -10.48 9.25 26.67
C VAL A 175 -9.59 8.15 26.11
N ARG A 176 -9.91 7.68 24.89
CA ARG A 176 -9.08 6.74 24.15
C ARG A 176 -8.54 7.39 22.89
N THR A 177 -7.29 7.14 22.58
CA THR A 177 -6.60 7.71 21.41
C THR A 177 -6.02 6.60 20.55
N TYR A 178 -6.18 6.73 19.24
CA TYR A 178 -5.69 5.78 18.25
C TYR A 178 -4.91 6.53 17.16
N ILE A 179 -3.71 6.04 16.84
CA ILE A 179 -2.94 6.53 15.69
C ILE A 179 -3.34 5.70 14.48
N THR A 180 -3.98 6.32 13.50
CA THR A 180 -4.46 5.70 12.27
C THR A 180 -4.10 6.56 11.06
N GLY A 181 -4.73 6.35 9.93
CA GLY A 181 -4.42 7.02 8.67
C GLY A 181 -3.54 6.18 7.77
N GLY A 182 -3.36 6.62 6.52
CA GLY A 182 -2.65 5.87 5.50
C GLY A 182 -1.24 5.45 5.90
N THR A 183 -0.49 6.35 6.54
CA THR A 183 0.88 6.08 7.01
C THR A 183 0.90 5.05 8.13
N ALA A 184 -0.02 5.15 9.12
CA ALA A 184 -0.10 4.20 10.21
C ALA A 184 -0.44 2.79 9.71
N ILE A 185 -1.46 2.66 8.86
CA ILE A 185 -1.89 1.40 8.25
C ILE A 185 -0.75 0.77 7.43
N THR A 186 -0.05 1.57 6.61
CA THR A 186 1.10 1.09 5.83
C THR A 186 2.22 0.58 6.74
N GLN A 187 2.50 1.26 7.84
CA GLN A 187 3.50 0.81 8.82
C GLN A 187 3.06 -0.47 9.53
N SER A 188 1.82 -0.55 10.01
CA SER A 188 1.28 -1.77 10.63
C SER A 188 1.32 -2.94 9.67
N THR A 189 0.96 -2.74 8.38
CA THR A 189 1.07 -3.77 7.34
C THR A 189 2.53 -4.22 7.14
N ALA A 190 3.49 -3.29 7.14
CA ALA A 190 4.90 -3.62 7.00
C ALA A 190 5.44 -4.39 8.23
N GLU A 191 5.03 -4.01 9.44
CA GLU A 191 5.39 -4.70 10.69
C GLU A 191 4.77 -6.11 10.74
N SER A 192 3.47 -6.26 10.45
CA SER A 192 2.77 -7.54 10.37
C SER A 192 3.38 -8.46 9.31
N SER A 193 3.71 -7.92 8.13
CA SER A 193 4.39 -8.67 7.06
C SER A 193 5.76 -9.19 7.50
N ARG A 194 6.50 -8.39 8.27
CA ARG A 194 7.81 -8.80 8.81
C ARG A 194 7.66 -9.91 9.85
N GLU A 195 6.73 -9.78 10.79
CA GLU A 195 6.47 -10.80 11.81
C GLU A 195 5.99 -12.10 11.17
N THR A 196 5.12 -12.02 10.17
CA THR A 196 4.67 -13.16 9.38
C THR A 196 5.84 -13.82 8.64
N ALA A 197 6.76 -13.03 8.08
CA ALA A 197 7.95 -13.54 7.41
C ALA A 197 8.88 -14.30 8.40
N GLU A 198 9.10 -13.76 9.58
CA GLU A 198 9.93 -14.37 10.62
C GLU A 198 9.28 -15.68 11.15
N SER A 199 7.98 -15.67 11.43
CA SER A 199 7.23 -16.86 11.87
C SER A 199 7.17 -17.94 10.79
N THR A 200 6.95 -17.56 9.53
CA THR A 200 6.96 -18.48 8.37
C THR A 200 8.30 -19.19 8.24
N LEU A 201 9.41 -18.48 8.44
CA LEU A 201 10.75 -19.07 8.41
C LEU A 201 10.88 -20.17 9.51
N VAL A 202 10.49 -19.85 10.73
CA VAL A 202 10.57 -20.81 11.86
C VAL A 202 9.70 -22.04 11.59
N VAL A 203 8.43 -21.82 11.19
CA VAL A 203 7.49 -22.90 10.87
C VAL A 203 8.01 -23.78 9.73
N THR A 204 8.55 -23.17 8.67
CA THR A 204 9.13 -23.89 7.53
C THR A 204 10.30 -24.77 7.97
N VAL A 205 11.24 -24.21 8.74
CA VAL A 205 12.42 -24.97 9.22
C VAL A 205 11.98 -26.12 10.12
N VAL A 206 11.06 -25.91 11.06
CA VAL A 206 10.54 -26.95 11.96
C VAL A 206 9.83 -28.04 11.14
N LEU A 207 8.96 -27.68 10.20
CA LEU A 207 8.25 -28.63 9.36
C LEU A 207 9.20 -29.47 8.51
N VAL A 208 10.22 -28.85 7.91
CA VAL A 208 11.26 -29.56 7.14
C VAL A 208 12.05 -30.53 8.05
N ILE A 209 12.43 -30.09 9.26
CA ILE A 209 13.13 -30.99 10.23
C ILE A 209 12.25 -32.20 10.55
N VAL A 210 10.99 -31.98 10.89
CA VAL A 210 10.06 -33.08 11.23
C VAL A 210 9.91 -34.04 10.04
N LEU A 211 9.70 -33.50 8.85
CA LEU A 211 9.53 -34.30 7.62
C LEU A 211 10.78 -35.10 7.30
N LEU A 212 11.97 -34.50 7.40
CA LEU A 212 13.24 -35.18 7.17
C LEU A 212 13.50 -36.28 8.22
N LEU A 213 13.15 -36.05 9.50
CA LEU A 213 13.24 -37.06 10.55
C LEU A 213 12.35 -38.28 10.26
N LEU A 214 11.11 -38.01 9.79
CA LEU A 214 10.16 -39.07 9.41
C LEU A 214 10.67 -39.90 8.22
N ILE A 215 11.22 -39.23 7.19
CA ILE A 215 11.71 -39.88 5.96
C ILE A 215 12.99 -40.68 6.23
N TYR A 216 13.98 -40.04 6.84
CA TYR A 216 15.29 -40.66 7.01
C TYR A 216 15.35 -41.64 8.18
N ARG A 217 14.49 -41.49 9.19
CA ARG A 217 14.48 -42.30 10.42
C ARG A 217 15.85 -42.35 11.08
N SER A 218 16.58 -41.24 11.03
CA SER A 218 17.93 -41.06 11.57
C SER A 218 18.06 -39.63 12.06
N PRO A 219 18.67 -39.36 13.20
CA PRO A 219 18.90 -37.97 13.64
C PRO A 219 20.06 -37.29 12.90
N VAL A 220 20.97 -38.04 12.29
CA VAL A 220 22.15 -37.50 11.58
C VAL A 220 21.82 -37.14 10.13
N SER A 221 21.05 -37.95 9.43
CA SER A 221 20.73 -37.76 8.01
C SER A 221 20.06 -36.43 7.72
N PRO A 222 19.10 -35.89 8.52
CA PRO A 222 18.49 -34.57 8.31
C PRO A 222 19.47 -33.41 8.44
N LEU A 223 20.55 -33.55 9.22
CA LEU A 223 21.56 -32.49 9.38
C LEU A 223 22.31 -32.19 8.08
N LEU A 224 22.40 -33.19 7.18
CA LEU A 224 23.08 -33.02 5.88
C LEU A 224 22.36 -32.06 4.96
N PRO A 225 21.05 -32.28 4.63
CA PRO A 225 20.31 -31.31 3.81
C PRO A 225 20.14 -29.96 4.50
N LEU A 226 19.87 -29.93 5.81
CA LEU A 226 19.74 -28.66 6.55
C LEU A 226 21.05 -27.86 6.53
N GLY A 227 22.20 -28.51 6.78
CA GLY A 227 23.49 -27.83 6.68
C GLY A 227 23.82 -27.34 5.28
N ALA A 228 23.51 -28.13 4.25
CA ALA A 228 23.73 -27.75 2.85
C ALA A 228 22.83 -26.57 2.43
N VAL A 229 21.55 -26.60 2.78
CA VAL A 229 20.60 -25.52 2.47
C VAL A 229 20.94 -24.24 3.22
N THR A 230 21.24 -24.32 4.53
CA THR A 230 21.66 -23.17 5.33
C THR A 230 22.93 -22.52 4.75
N LEU A 231 23.91 -23.33 4.36
CA LEU A 231 25.15 -22.85 3.73
C LEU A 231 24.84 -22.16 2.38
N ALA A 232 24.00 -22.76 1.54
CA ALA A 232 23.58 -22.18 0.27
C ALA A 232 22.83 -20.86 0.49
N TYR A 233 21.96 -20.80 1.50
CA TYR A 233 21.19 -19.60 1.85
C TYR A 233 22.09 -18.44 2.30
N ILE A 234 23.05 -18.68 3.20
CA ILE A 234 24.01 -17.64 3.63
C ILE A 234 24.78 -17.07 2.45
N ILE A 235 25.24 -17.94 1.55
CA ILE A 235 25.99 -17.53 0.38
C ILE A 235 25.08 -16.77 -0.60
N ALA A 236 23.86 -17.25 -0.85
CA ALA A 236 22.91 -16.61 -1.74
C ALA A 236 22.53 -15.22 -1.27
N GLN A 237 22.20 -15.08 0.02
CA GLN A 237 21.87 -13.77 0.62
C GLN A 237 23.02 -12.76 0.46
N GLY A 238 24.23 -13.17 0.75
CA GLY A 238 25.38 -12.28 0.66
C GLY A 238 25.72 -11.87 -0.78
N VAL A 239 25.65 -12.83 -1.72
CA VAL A 239 25.84 -12.54 -3.15
C VAL A 239 24.77 -11.58 -3.66
N VAL A 240 23.52 -11.84 -3.33
CA VAL A 240 22.38 -11.00 -3.71
C VAL A 240 22.49 -9.60 -3.11
N ALA A 241 22.80 -9.48 -1.81
CA ALA A 241 22.97 -8.18 -1.16
C ALA A 241 24.13 -7.38 -1.75
N TRP A 242 25.26 -8.04 -2.01
CA TRP A 242 26.41 -7.40 -2.64
C TRP A 242 26.09 -6.91 -4.06
N LEU A 243 25.47 -7.77 -4.88
CA LEU A 243 25.08 -7.41 -6.25
C LEU A 243 24.08 -6.27 -6.28
N SER A 244 23.05 -6.33 -5.42
CA SER A 244 22.03 -5.30 -5.29
C SER A 244 22.62 -3.94 -4.93
N GLN A 245 23.59 -3.91 -4.02
CA GLN A 245 24.28 -2.68 -3.64
C GLN A 245 25.11 -2.09 -4.80
N GLN A 246 25.76 -2.96 -5.61
CA GLN A 246 26.56 -2.50 -6.76
C GLN A 246 25.72 -1.89 -7.87
N ILE A 247 24.51 -2.40 -8.11
CA ILE A 247 23.62 -1.90 -9.17
C ILE A 247 22.58 -0.90 -8.67
N GLY A 248 22.59 -0.56 -7.37
CA GLY A 248 21.65 0.39 -6.76
C GLY A 248 20.18 -0.08 -6.80
N MET A 249 19.93 -1.40 -6.76
CA MET A 249 18.59 -1.97 -6.90
C MET A 249 18.04 -2.37 -5.53
N SER A 250 16.85 -1.89 -5.17
CA SER A 250 16.11 -2.36 -4.00
C SER A 250 15.46 -3.70 -4.26
N ILE A 251 15.48 -4.59 -3.27
CA ILE A 251 14.87 -5.91 -3.31
C ILE A 251 13.65 -5.90 -2.38
N SER A 252 12.57 -6.56 -2.77
CA SER A 252 11.42 -6.74 -1.90
C SER A 252 11.73 -7.67 -0.73
N THR A 253 11.23 -7.34 0.45
CA THR A 253 11.27 -8.24 1.62
C THR A 253 10.64 -9.60 1.31
N TYR A 254 9.58 -9.63 0.50
CA TYR A 254 8.96 -10.88 0.04
C TYR A 254 9.90 -11.76 -0.79
N ALA A 255 10.79 -11.18 -1.61
CA ALA A 255 11.76 -11.95 -2.38
C ALA A 255 12.74 -12.72 -1.47
N ASN A 256 13.11 -12.14 -0.32
CA ASN A 256 13.93 -12.85 0.68
C ASN A 256 13.18 -14.01 1.35
N VAL A 257 11.89 -13.84 1.67
CA VAL A 257 11.05 -14.94 2.21
C VAL A 257 10.94 -16.07 1.19
N LEU A 258 10.65 -15.74 -0.06
CA LEU A 258 10.58 -16.71 -1.15
C LEU A 258 11.92 -17.44 -1.36
N LEU A 259 13.05 -16.74 -1.22
CA LEU A 259 14.38 -17.35 -1.32
C LEU A 259 14.56 -18.46 -0.27
N VAL A 260 14.13 -18.23 0.97
CA VAL A 260 14.16 -19.26 2.03
C VAL A 260 13.32 -20.46 1.61
N VAL A 261 12.04 -20.23 1.27
CA VAL A 261 11.09 -21.30 0.93
C VAL A 261 11.59 -22.13 -0.25
N VAL A 262 12.08 -21.46 -1.30
CA VAL A 262 12.60 -22.13 -2.50
C VAL A 262 13.87 -22.94 -2.20
N LEU A 263 14.81 -22.37 -1.45
CA LEU A 263 16.04 -23.09 -1.11
C LEU A 263 15.80 -24.28 -0.19
N PHE A 264 14.94 -24.11 0.82
CA PHE A 264 14.58 -25.22 1.71
C PHE A 264 13.76 -26.28 0.98
N GLY A 265 12.83 -25.90 0.09
CA GLY A 265 12.06 -26.85 -0.73
C GLY A 265 12.95 -27.59 -1.74
N ALA A 266 13.47 -26.91 -2.75
CA ALA A 266 14.26 -27.54 -3.81
C ALA A 266 15.58 -28.12 -3.30
N GLY A 267 16.22 -27.46 -2.31
CA GLY A 267 17.48 -27.93 -1.74
C GLY A 267 17.34 -29.22 -0.97
N THR A 268 16.27 -29.37 -0.19
CA THR A 268 16.03 -30.65 0.51
C THR A 268 15.71 -31.78 -0.44
N ASP A 269 14.98 -31.52 -1.55
CA ASP A 269 14.72 -32.50 -2.58
C ASP A 269 16.00 -32.96 -3.28
N TYR A 270 16.90 -32.03 -3.65
CA TYR A 270 18.20 -32.39 -4.23
C TYR A 270 19.02 -33.27 -3.29
N CYS A 271 19.06 -32.91 -2.00
CA CYS A 271 19.73 -33.72 -0.99
C CYS A 271 19.06 -35.07 -0.78
N LEU A 272 17.72 -35.14 -0.82
CA LEU A 272 16.96 -36.38 -0.68
C LEU A 272 17.33 -37.40 -1.78
N PHE A 273 17.33 -36.92 -3.04
CA PHE A 273 17.73 -37.76 -4.16
C PHE A 273 19.17 -38.27 -4.03
N LEU A 274 20.09 -37.38 -3.71
CA LEU A 274 21.50 -37.74 -3.52
C LEU A 274 21.71 -38.73 -2.37
N ILE A 275 21.13 -38.45 -1.20
CA ILE A 275 21.30 -39.26 0.01
C ILE A 275 20.64 -40.64 -0.18
N SER A 276 19.45 -40.69 -0.79
CA SER A 276 18.74 -41.92 -1.06
C SER A 276 19.53 -42.80 -2.02
N ARG A 277 20.04 -42.24 -3.12
CA ARG A 277 20.84 -42.98 -4.08
C ARG A 277 22.18 -43.40 -3.52
N TYR A 278 22.85 -42.53 -2.74
CA TYR A 278 24.08 -42.85 -2.07
C TYR A 278 23.91 -44.01 -1.10
N ARG A 279 22.77 -44.09 -0.39
CA ARG A 279 22.43 -45.20 0.50
C ARG A 279 22.30 -46.51 -0.24
N GLU A 280 21.70 -46.52 -1.44
CA GLU A 280 21.61 -47.70 -2.32
C GLU A 280 23.00 -48.12 -2.78
N GLU A 281 23.82 -47.23 -3.30
CA GLU A 281 25.18 -47.51 -3.78
C GLU A 281 26.10 -48.03 -2.65
N MET A 282 25.97 -47.48 -1.44
CA MET A 282 26.71 -47.94 -0.27
C MET A 282 26.30 -49.34 0.22
N ALA A 283 25.10 -49.80 -0.12
CA ALA A 283 24.65 -51.15 0.16
C ALA A 283 25.33 -52.16 -0.78
N ASP A 284 25.51 -51.81 -2.05
CA ASP A 284 26.13 -52.66 -3.06
C ASP A 284 27.68 -52.59 -3.01
N THR A 285 28.23 -51.39 -2.79
CA THR A 285 29.69 -51.15 -2.73
C THR A 285 30.04 -50.33 -1.51
N PRO A 286 30.64 -50.97 -0.45
CA PRO A 286 30.90 -50.27 0.82
C PRO A 286 31.98 -49.18 0.81
N ASP A 287 32.59 -48.91 -0.35
CA ASP A 287 33.59 -47.81 -0.51
C ASP A 287 32.88 -46.48 -0.73
N PRO A 288 33.04 -45.50 0.18
CA PRO A 288 32.41 -44.17 0.07
C PRO A 288 32.79 -43.42 -1.22
N THR A 289 34.01 -43.61 -1.75
CA THR A 289 34.50 -42.94 -2.95
C THR A 289 33.81 -43.44 -4.19
N VAL A 290 33.65 -44.77 -4.31
CA VAL A 290 32.99 -45.42 -5.42
C VAL A 290 31.49 -45.10 -5.39
N ALA A 291 30.86 -45.23 -4.21
CA ALA A 291 29.46 -44.93 -4.01
C ALA A 291 29.11 -43.46 -4.39
N THR A 292 29.93 -42.50 -3.95
CA THR A 292 29.74 -41.08 -4.31
C THR A 292 29.83 -40.84 -5.82
N THR A 293 30.83 -41.45 -6.46
CA THR A 293 31.05 -41.32 -7.89
C THR A 293 29.88 -41.90 -8.71
N SER A 294 29.40 -43.08 -8.30
CA SER A 294 28.24 -43.74 -8.93
C SER A 294 26.94 -42.97 -8.72
N THR A 295 26.72 -42.48 -7.50
CA THR A 295 25.55 -41.65 -7.17
C THR A 295 25.46 -40.44 -8.08
N LEU A 296 26.53 -39.64 -8.16
CA LEU A 296 26.47 -38.42 -8.97
C LEU A 296 26.40 -38.71 -10.48
N ALA A 297 26.99 -39.81 -10.95
CA ALA A 297 26.84 -40.25 -12.34
C ALA A 297 25.41 -40.57 -12.73
N GLN A 298 24.57 -41.02 -11.78
CA GLN A 298 23.18 -41.40 -12.05
C GLN A 298 22.17 -40.28 -11.78
N VAL A 299 22.40 -39.50 -10.72
CA VAL A 299 21.43 -38.46 -10.25
C VAL A 299 21.80 -37.07 -10.80
N GLY A 300 23.06 -36.81 -11.13
CA GLY A 300 23.54 -35.48 -11.47
C GLY A 300 22.83 -34.84 -12.65
N GLU A 301 22.49 -35.60 -13.69
CA GLU A 301 21.75 -35.10 -14.85
C GLU A 301 20.35 -34.66 -14.47
N THR A 302 19.66 -35.42 -13.62
CA THR A 302 18.33 -35.07 -13.12
C THR A 302 18.36 -33.79 -12.28
N LEU A 303 19.34 -33.65 -11.40
CA LEU A 303 19.49 -32.45 -10.57
C LEU A 303 19.73 -31.19 -11.40
N VAL A 304 20.65 -31.24 -12.35
CA VAL A 304 20.96 -30.10 -13.24
C VAL A 304 19.76 -29.73 -14.10
N SER A 305 19.03 -30.72 -14.61
CA SER A 305 17.83 -30.50 -15.41
C SER A 305 16.70 -29.86 -14.59
N SER A 306 16.47 -30.36 -13.37
CA SER A 306 15.49 -29.78 -12.46
C SER A 306 15.84 -28.34 -12.10
N ALA A 307 17.06 -28.11 -11.65
CA ALA A 307 17.54 -26.76 -11.32
C ALA A 307 17.50 -25.80 -12.53
N GLY A 308 17.85 -26.31 -13.72
CA GLY A 308 17.78 -25.56 -14.98
C GLY A 308 16.37 -25.11 -15.32
N THR A 309 15.39 -25.98 -15.14
CA THR A 309 13.96 -25.65 -15.35
C THR A 309 13.50 -24.56 -14.38
N ILE A 310 13.83 -24.68 -13.09
CA ILE A 310 13.47 -23.70 -12.05
C ILE A 310 14.19 -22.38 -12.33
N PHE A 311 15.47 -22.40 -12.68
CA PHE A 311 16.27 -21.24 -13.03
C PHE A 311 15.64 -20.45 -14.19
N VAL A 312 15.25 -21.13 -15.27
CA VAL A 312 14.61 -20.48 -16.42
C VAL A 312 13.24 -19.88 -16.02
N GLY A 313 12.48 -20.57 -15.18
CA GLY A 313 11.24 -20.02 -14.64
C GLY A 313 11.46 -18.72 -13.87
N PHE A 314 12.45 -18.68 -12.99
CA PHE A 314 12.74 -17.45 -12.22
C PHE A 314 13.36 -16.34 -13.09
N ILE A 315 14.21 -16.64 -14.04
CA ILE A 315 14.74 -15.63 -14.98
C ILE A 315 13.63 -15.03 -15.83
N ALA A 316 12.61 -15.80 -16.20
CA ALA A 316 11.46 -15.28 -16.95
C ALA A 316 10.70 -14.17 -16.16
N MET A 317 10.70 -14.21 -14.82
CA MET A 317 10.14 -13.15 -13.98
C MET A 317 10.90 -11.81 -14.12
N SER A 318 12.15 -11.81 -14.56
CA SER A 318 12.93 -10.59 -14.78
C SER A 318 12.36 -9.70 -15.90
N PHE A 319 11.47 -10.22 -16.72
CA PHE A 319 10.78 -9.50 -17.81
C PHE A 319 9.44 -8.89 -17.38
N ALA A 320 9.09 -8.99 -16.10
CA ALA A 320 7.91 -8.35 -15.53
C ALA A 320 8.05 -6.82 -15.50
N GLU A 321 6.93 -6.12 -15.65
CA GLU A 321 6.85 -4.66 -15.49
C GLU A 321 6.93 -4.27 -14.01
N MET A 322 6.22 -5.03 -13.16
CA MET A 322 6.25 -4.85 -11.72
C MET A 322 7.63 -5.18 -11.15
N GLY A 323 8.28 -4.21 -10.56
CA GLY A 323 9.61 -4.36 -9.97
C GLY A 323 9.69 -5.47 -8.90
N LEU A 324 8.57 -5.77 -8.23
CA LEU A 324 8.46 -6.86 -7.27
C LEU A 324 8.87 -8.20 -7.90
N PHE A 325 8.29 -8.57 -9.03
CA PHE A 325 8.61 -9.80 -9.75
C PHE A 325 9.95 -9.69 -10.48
N ARG A 326 10.21 -8.53 -11.10
CA ARG A 326 11.44 -8.27 -11.83
C ARG A 326 12.68 -8.40 -10.95
N THR A 327 12.62 -8.01 -9.68
CA THR A 327 13.74 -8.14 -8.73
C THR A 327 13.78 -9.50 -8.06
N ALA A 328 12.63 -10.12 -7.77
CA ALA A 328 12.58 -11.44 -7.14
C ALA A 328 13.13 -12.54 -8.06
N GLY A 329 12.85 -12.48 -9.36
CA GLY A 329 13.32 -13.48 -10.33
C GLY A 329 14.84 -13.74 -10.27
N PRO A 330 15.70 -12.75 -10.47
CA PRO A 330 17.16 -12.92 -10.36
C PRO A 330 17.61 -13.39 -8.98
N VAL A 331 17.00 -12.90 -7.90
CA VAL A 331 17.32 -13.31 -6.53
C VAL A 331 17.13 -14.82 -6.35
N LEU A 332 15.97 -15.32 -6.78
CA LEU A 332 15.64 -16.75 -6.70
C LEU A 332 16.49 -17.59 -7.65
N ALA A 333 16.76 -17.09 -8.85
CA ALA A 333 17.62 -17.75 -9.85
C ALA A 333 19.07 -17.92 -9.31
N ILE A 334 19.64 -16.88 -8.69
CA ILE A 334 20.96 -16.95 -8.03
C ILE A 334 20.93 -18.00 -6.91
N GLY A 335 19.87 -18.01 -6.09
CA GLY A 335 19.69 -18.98 -5.02
C GLY A 335 19.74 -20.43 -5.55
N ILE A 336 18.97 -20.72 -6.60
CA ILE A 336 18.93 -22.07 -7.22
C ILE A 336 20.27 -22.49 -7.80
N VAL A 337 21.00 -21.58 -8.46
CA VAL A 337 22.35 -21.88 -8.99
C VAL A 337 23.30 -22.22 -7.85
N ILE A 338 23.31 -21.43 -6.78
CA ILE A 338 24.16 -21.70 -5.60
C ILE A 338 23.77 -23.03 -4.96
N MET A 339 22.46 -23.30 -4.80
CA MET A 339 21.97 -24.56 -4.24
C MET A 339 22.37 -25.77 -5.11
N LEU A 340 22.29 -25.64 -6.43
CA LEU A 340 22.76 -26.68 -7.35
C LEU A 340 24.26 -26.93 -7.17
N LEU A 341 25.08 -25.87 -7.13
CA LEU A 341 26.53 -26.01 -6.93
C LEU A 341 26.86 -26.68 -5.60
N VAL A 342 26.19 -26.32 -4.52
CA VAL A 342 26.29 -26.96 -3.20
C VAL A 342 25.85 -28.43 -3.30
N GLY A 343 24.73 -28.69 -3.98
CA GLY A 343 24.18 -30.04 -4.18
C GLY A 343 25.11 -30.99 -4.94
N VAL A 344 25.79 -30.51 -5.99
CA VAL A 344 26.68 -31.37 -6.82
C VAL A 344 28.13 -31.41 -6.33
N THR A 345 28.53 -30.59 -5.36
CA THR A 345 29.91 -30.53 -4.88
C THR A 345 30.02 -30.77 -3.34
N PHE A 346 29.37 -29.93 -2.54
CA PHE A 346 29.46 -30.01 -1.07
C PHE A 346 28.78 -31.25 -0.52
N VAL A 347 27.55 -31.56 -0.94
CA VAL A 347 26.76 -32.69 -0.44
C VAL A 347 27.46 -34.01 -0.77
N PRO A 348 27.92 -34.30 -2.00
CA PRO A 348 28.69 -35.50 -2.30
C PRO A 348 30.01 -35.61 -1.53
N ALA A 349 30.73 -34.48 -1.35
CA ALA A 349 31.96 -34.44 -0.56
C ALA A 349 31.70 -34.78 0.93
N LEU A 350 30.61 -34.28 1.48
CA LEU A 350 30.18 -34.53 2.84
C LEU A 350 29.75 -35.98 3.03
N LEU A 351 29.01 -36.55 2.06
CA LEU A 351 28.65 -37.99 2.06
C LEU A 351 29.87 -38.90 1.96
N ALA A 352 30.85 -38.55 1.11
CA ALA A 352 32.12 -39.26 1.00
C ALA A 352 32.98 -39.20 2.31
N LEU A 353 32.84 -38.11 3.07
CA LEU A 353 33.55 -37.94 4.34
C LEU A 353 32.90 -38.76 5.47
N LEU A 354 31.58 -38.73 5.58
CA LEU A 354 30.83 -39.39 6.65
C LEU A 354 30.64 -40.90 6.39
N GLY A 355 30.54 -41.33 5.14
CA GLY A 355 30.31 -42.70 4.78
C GLY A 355 29.08 -43.30 5.47
N LYS A 356 29.26 -44.47 6.10
CA LYS A 356 28.17 -45.16 6.83
C LYS A 356 27.63 -44.37 8.05
N ARG A 357 28.43 -43.45 8.61
CA ARG A 357 28.03 -42.64 9.78
C ARG A 357 26.89 -41.68 9.44
N ALA A 358 26.71 -41.30 8.17
CA ALA A 358 25.61 -40.45 7.71
C ALA A 358 24.23 -41.04 8.02
N PHE A 359 24.13 -42.38 8.22
CA PHE A 359 22.86 -43.09 8.45
C PHE A 359 22.68 -43.60 9.89
N TRP A 360 23.58 -43.21 10.82
CA TRP A 360 23.47 -43.64 12.21
C TRP A 360 22.16 -43.18 12.89
N PRO A 361 21.46 -44.03 13.71
CA PRO A 361 21.77 -45.40 14.12
C PRO A 361 21.25 -46.46 13.13
N GLY A 362 20.66 -46.08 11.99
CA GLY A 362 20.15 -47.00 10.99
C GLY A 362 21.29 -47.78 10.28
N LYS A 363 21.02 -48.99 9.83
CA LYS A 363 21.93 -49.72 8.93
C LYS A 363 21.74 -49.20 7.50
N ALA A 364 22.82 -49.10 6.75
CA ALA A 364 22.78 -48.67 5.33
C ALA A 364 21.89 -49.59 4.44
N VAL A 365 21.53 -50.75 4.93
CA VAL A 365 20.79 -51.78 4.22
C VAL A 365 19.34 -51.82 4.76
N HIS A 366 18.43 -51.12 4.13
CA HIS A 366 17.02 -51.48 4.16
C HIS A 366 16.49 -51.38 2.73
N ARG A 367 16.33 -52.49 2.08
CA ARG A 367 15.36 -52.57 0.96
C ARG A 367 14.00 -52.27 1.58
N PRO A 368 13.26 -51.25 1.13
CA PRO A 368 11.93 -51.04 1.63
C PRO A 368 11.07 -52.19 1.20
N THR A 369 10.88 -53.16 2.06
CA THR A 369 9.85 -54.20 1.95
C THR A 369 8.51 -53.56 2.32
N GLY A 370 8.03 -52.66 1.50
CA GLY A 370 6.71 -52.06 1.68
C GLY A 370 5.78 -52.49 0.56
N ASN A 371 4.95 -53.47 0.81
CA ASN A 371 3.83 -53.90 -0.06
C ASN A 371 2.91 -52.73 -0.50
N TYR A 372 3.03 -51.55 0.10
CA TYR A 372 2.18 -50.40 -0.19
C TYR A 372 2.49 -49.78 -1.56
N TYR A 373 3.72 -49.41 -1.83
CA TYR A 373 4.13 -48.85 -3.13
C TYR A 373 4.00 -49.85 -4.27
N GLU A 374 4.27 -51.10 -3.98
CA GLU A 374 4.12 -52.20 -4.93
C GLU A 374 2.65 -52.40 -5.30
N ARG A 375 1.73 -52.36 -4.32
CA ARG A 375 0.26 -52.43 -4.58
C ARG A 375 -0.24 -51.24 -5.38
N ILE A 376 0.20 -50.02 -5.05
CA ILE A 376 -0.17 -48.82 -5.82
C ILE A 376 0.37 -48.92 -7.25
N SER A 377 1.63 -49.30 -7.42
CA SER A 377 2.23 -49.50 -8.76
C SER A 377 1.48 -50.52 -9.58
N GLN A 378 1.11 -51.66 -8.97
CA GLN A 378 0.29 -52.70 -9.64
C GLN A 378 -1.09 -52.16 -9.99
N LEU A 379 -1.76 -51.40 -9.11
CA LEU A 379 -3.07 -50.81 -9.37
C LEU A 379 -3.00 -49.83 -10.53
N VAL A 380 -2.03 -48.89 -10.52
CA VAL A 380 -1.85 -47.92 -11.60
C VAL A 380 -1.47 -48.58 -12.92
N SER A 381 -0.58 -49.56 -12.90
CA SER A 381 -0.15 -50.27 -14.12
C SER A 381 -1.25 -51.18 -14.70
N SER A 382 -2.11 -51.75 -13.86
CA SER A 382 -3.19 -52.66 -14.34
C SER A 382 -4.37 -51.90 -14.94
N ARG A 383 -4.65 -50.64 -14.49
CA ARG A 383 -5.77 -49.79 -14.93
C ARG A 383 -5.37 -48.34 -15.12
N PRO A 384 -4.47 -48.02 -16.06
CA PRO A 384 -3.88 -46.71 -16.17
C PRO A 384 -4.90 -45.61 -16.46
N VAL A 385 -5.85 -45.86 -17.37
CA VAL A 385 -6.90 -44.88 -17.72
C VAL A 385 -7.81 -44.60 -16.53
N LEU A 386 -8.22 -45.64 -15.80
CA LEU A 386 -9.07 -45.48 -14.61
C LEU A 386 -8.33 -44.67 -13.51
N SER A 387 -7.04 -44.92 -13.31
CA SER A 387 -6.24 -44.18 -12.35
C SER A 387 -6.15 -42.69 -12.69
N VAL A 388 -5.92 -42.34 -13.96
CA VAL A 388 -5.90 -40.95 -14.42
C VAL A 388 -7.27 -40.29 -14.24
N VAL A 389 -8.36 -40.97 -14.62
CA VAL A 389 -9.73 -40.45 -14.49
C VAL A 389 -10.09 -40.20 -13.02
N VAL A 390 -9.75 -41.13 -12.12
CA VAL A 390 -10.01 -40.95 -10.67
C VAL A 390 -9.23 -39.79 -10.10
N ILE A 391 -7.96 -39.65 -10.46
CA ILE A 391 -7.12 -38.52 -9.97
C ILE A 391 -7.67 -37.19 -10.49
N ILE A 392 -7.98 -37.11 -11.79
CA ILE A 392 -8.54 -35.87 -12.36
C ILE A 392 -9.91 -35.56 -11.71
N ALA A 393 -10.79 -36.57 -11.55
CA ALA A 393 -12.09 -36.37 -10.92
C ALA A 393 -12.00 -35.88 -9.47
N LEU A 394 -10.95 -36.27 -8.74
CA LEU A 394 -10.68 -35.82 -7.39
C LEU A 394 -10.10 -34.38 -7.36
N MET A 395 -9.23 -34.07 -8.31
CA MET A 395 -8.53 -32.78 -8.34
C MET A 395 -9.36 -31.66 -8.98
N LEU A 396 -10.15 -31.99 -10.00
CA LEU A 396 -10.86 -31.03 -10.84
C LEU A 396 -11.82 -30.11 -10.06
N PRO A 397 -12.64 -30.57 -9.10
CA PRO A 397 -13.55 -29.72 -8.37
C PRO A 397 -12.80 -28.64 -7.58
N LEU A 398 -11.72 -29.03 -6.89
CA LEU A 398 -10.87 -28.09 -6.13
C LEU A 398 -10.03 -27.18 -7.04
N ALA A 399 -9.61 -27.68 -8.20
CA ALA A 399 -8.92 -26.86 -9.19
C ALA A 399 -9.84 -25.80 -9.80
N LEU A 400 -11.09 -26.14 -10.11
CA LEU A 400 -12.09 -25.18 -10.59
C LEU A 400 -12.42 -24.13 -9.49
N TYR A 401 -12.56 -24.58 -8.25
CA TYR A 401 -12.73 -23.67 -7.11
C TYR A 401 -11.52 -22.74 -6.95
N GLY A 402 -10.29 -23.23 -7.04
CA GLY A 402 -9.09 -22.43 -6.95
C GLY A 402 -8.96 -21.37 -8.06
N LEU A 403 -9.47 -21.65 -9.26
CA LEU A 403 -9.50 -20.66 -10.34
C LEU A 403 -10.56 -19.57 -10.15
N SER A 404 -11.54 -19.78 -9.28
CA SER A 404 -12.56 -18.78 -8.92
C SER A 404 -12.17 -17.92 -7.72
N THR A 405 -11.06 -18.21 -7.05
CA THR A 405 -10.57 -17.44 -5.91
C THR A 405 -10.10 -16.05 -6.39
N THR A 406 -10.64 -15.01 -5.77
CA THR A 406 -10.26 -13.61 -6.04
C THR A 406 -9.09 -13.18 -5.15
N VAL A 407 -8.19 -12.40 -5.70
CA VAL A 407 -7.10 -11.78 -4.94
C VAL A 407 -7.63 -10.50 -4.32
N SER A 408 -7.52 -10.36 -3.00
CA SER A 408 -7.84 -9.13 -2.29
C SER A 408 -6.61 -8.21 -2.22
N TYR A 409 -6.87 -6.91 -2.31
CA TYR A 409 -5.87 -5.86 -2.09
C TYR A 409 -6.20 -5.05 -0.83
N ASP A 410 -7.09 -5.56 0.02
CA ASP A 410 -7.50 -4.91 1.26
C ASP A 410 -6.44 -5.04 2.35
N LEU A 411 -5.52 -4.10 2.37
CA LEU A 411 -4.43 -4.03 3.36
C LEU A 411 -4.95 -3.87 4.80
N ILE A 412 -6.16 -3.33 4.98
CA ILE A 412 -6.74 -3.13 6.32
C ILE A 412 -7.33 -4.45 6.81
N GLY A 413 -8.04 -5.17 5.93
CA GLY A 413 -8.61 -6.47 6.26
C GLY A 413 -7.58 -7.57 6.53
N ASP A 414 -6.33 -7.38 6.08
CA ASP A 414 -5.22 -8.30 6.33
C ASP A 414 -4.53 -8.09 7.69
N LEU A 415 -4.84 -6.98 8.38
CA LEU A 415 -4.28 -6.69 9.70
C LEU A 415 -5.10 -7.35 10.81
N PRO A 416 -4.48 -7.71 11.95
CA PRO A 416 -5.20 -8.18 13.12
C PRO A 416 -6.24 -7.15 13.62
N ASP A 417 -7.41 -7.62 14.05
CA ASP A 417 -8.49 -6.75 14.55
C ASP A 417 -8.10 -5.92 15.78
N ASP A 418 -7.09 -6.38 16.53
CA ASP A 418 -6.55 -5.72 17.72
C ASP A 418 -5.44 -4.71 17.42
N ASP A 419 -5.06 -4.54 16.14
CA ASP A 419 -4.09 -3.51 15.74
C ASP A 419 -4.68 -2.11 16.01
N PRO A 420 -3.94 -1.23 16.73
CA PRO A 420 -4.41 0.13 17.04
C PRO A 420 -4.78 0.97 15.81
N ALA A 421 -4.11 0.77 14.67
CA ALA A 421 -4.42 1.50 13.44
C ALA A 421 -5.75 1.03 12.84
N VAL A 422 -6.09 -0.26 12.94
CA VAL A 422 -7.38 -0.84 12.52
C VAL A 422 -8.50 -0.38 13.44
N ALA A 423 -8.28 -0.40 14.76
CA ALA A 423 -9.27 0.10 15.74
C ALA A 423 -9.57 1.59 15.50
N GLY A 424 -8.53 2.40 15.26
CA GLY A 424 -8.69 3.81 14.89
C GLY A 424 -9.41 4.00 13.55
N TYR A 425 -9.12 3.16 12.56
CA TYR A 425 -9.85 3.17 11.28
C TYR A 425 -11.34 2.88 11.49
N GLY A 426 -11.67 1.86 12.27
CA GLY A 426 -13.07 1.54 12.61
C GLY A 426 -13.80 2.72 13.20
N LEU A 427 -13.18 3.41 14.17
CA LEU A 427 -13.74 4.59 14.81
C LEU A 427 -14.02 5.73 13.80
N VAL A 428 -13.08 5.98 12.90
CA VAL A 428 -13.24 7.02 11.85
C VAL A 428 -14.31 6.62 10.85
N ARG A 429 -14.29 5.38 10.37
CA ARG A 429 -15.28 4.85 9.43
C ARG A 429 -16.71 5.03 9.95
N ASP A 430 -16.93 4.69 11.21
CA ASP A 430 -18.26 4.66 11.80
C ASP A 430 -18.80 6.07 12.13
N ASN A 431 -17.92 7.09 12.24
CA ASN A 431 -18.28 8.46 12.61
C ASN A 431 -18.11 9.50 11.49
N PHE A 432 -17.20 9.26 10.51
CA PHE A 432 -16.86 10.24 9.47
C PHE A 432 -16.94 9.66 8.04
N GLY A 433 -17.18 8.34 7.92
CA GLY A 433 -17.18 7.63 6.65
C GLY A 433 -15.83 6.98 6.30
N ALA A 434 -15.90 5.86 5.59
CA ALA A 434 -14.77 4.97 5.34
C ALA A 434 -13.60 5.63 4.58
N GLY A 435 -13.90 6.50 3.62
CA GLY A 435 -12.90 7.16 2.77
C GLY A 435 -12.21 8.37 3.39
N THR A 436 -12.63 8.83 4.57
CA THR A 436 -12.08 10.04 5.21
C THR A 436 -10.58 9.89 5.53
N ILE A 437 -10.13 8.67 5.85
CA ILE A 437 -8.73 8.39 6.19
C ILE A 437 -7.81 8.46 4.97
N MET A 438 -8.33 8.07 3.80
CA MET A 438 -7.57 7.93 2.55
C MET A 438 -8.36 8.54 1.39
N PRO A 439 -8.53 9.87 1.34
CA PRO A 439 -9.27 10.50 0.28
C PRO A 439 -8.54 10.36 -1.06
N LEU A 440 -9.32 10.32 -2.13
CA LEU A 440 -8.82 10.50 -3.48
C LEU A 440 -8.69 11.99 -3.75
N THR A 441 -7.58 12.43 -4.30
CA THR A 441 -7.33 13.84 -4.57
C THR A 441 -7.15 14.05 -6.07
N VAL A 442 -8.08 14.76 -6.69
CA VAL A 442 -7.94 15.29 -8.07
C VAL A 442 -7.14 16.58 -7.98
N VAL A 443 -6.10 16.71 -8.79
CA VAL A 443 -5.32 17.95 -8.94
C VAL A 443 -5.35 18.38 -10.40
N VAL A 444 -5.72 19.62 -10.63
CA VAL A 444 -5.72 20.23 -11.96
C VAL A 444 -4.78 21.44 -11.94
N THR A 445 -3.92 21.55 -12.95
CA THR A 445 -2.90 22.61 -13.03
C THR A 445 -2.88 23.27 -14.39
N GLY A 446 -2.38 24.52 -14.46
CA GLY A 446 -2.18 25.25 -15.69
C GLY A 446 -3.48 25.86 -16.27
N ARG A 447 -4.51 26.03 -15.44
CA ARG A 447 -5.80 26.59 -15.90
C ARG A 447 -5.81 28.13 -15.83
N ASP A 448 -6.66 28.71 -16.65
CA ASP A 448 -6.96 30.12 -16.51
C ASP A 448 -7.82 30.38 -15.26
N ALA A 449 -7.37 31.32 -14.42
CA ALA A 449 -8.03 31.60 -13.14
C ALA A 449 -9.51 32.03 -13.31
N ALA A 450 -9.88 32.63 -14.46
CA ALA A 450 -11.27 33.01 -14.73
C ALA A 450 -12.21 31.82 -14.95
N THR A 451 -11.65 30.67 -15.43
CA THR A 451 -12.45 29.48 -15.73
C THR A 451 -12.43 28.44 -14.59
N VAL A 452 -11.47 28.55 -13.65
CA VAL A 452 -11.27 27.57 -12.58
C VAL A 452 -12.53 27.40 -11.71
N ALA A 453 -13.20 28.48 -11.37
CA ALA A 453 -14.37 28.41 -10.49
C ALA A 453 -15.51 27.56 -11.10
N SER A 454 -15.81 27.73 -12.39
CA SER A 454 -16.84 26.94 -13.08
C SER A 454 -16.42 25.50 -13.32
N GLU A 455 -15.11 25.23 -13.54
CA GLU A 455 -14.57 23.89 -13.70
C GLU A 455 -14.65 23.08 -12.41
N ILE A 456 -14.37 23.71 -11.27
CA ILE A 456 -14.46 23.05 -9.95
C ILE A 456 -15.89 22.57 -9.70
N ASP A 457 -16.89 23.42 -9.88
CA ASP A 457 -18.29 23.07 -9.69
C ASP A 457 -18.71 21.93 -10.64
N ALA A 458 -18.44 22.07 -11.94
CA ALA A 458 -18.81 21.08 -12.94
C ALA A 458 -18.17 19.71 -12.68
N LEU A 459 -16.90 19.68 -12.27
CA LEU A 459 -16.19 18.44 -11.98
C LEU A 459 -16.66 17.83 -10.65
N ALA A 460 -16.90 18.65 -9.63
CA ALA A 460 -17.41 18.19 -8.33
C ALA A 460 -18.78 17.51 -8.49
N GLN A 461 -19.69 18.10 -9.29
CA GLN A 461 -20.99 17.50 -9.56
C GLN A 461 -20.91 16.14 -10.27
N GLN A 462 -19.97 15.98 -11.22
CA GLN A 462 -19.75 14.70 -11.90
C GLN A 462 -19.18 13.64 -10.94
N LEU A 463 -18.28 14.02 -10.03
CA LEU A 463 -17.66 13.14 -9.06
C LEU A 463 -18.68 12.66 -8.03
N VAL A 464 -19.53 13.54 -7.53
CA VAL A 464 -20.62 13.21 -6.58
C VAL A 464 -21.63 12.23 -7.18
N ALA A 465 -21.85 12.27 -8.48
CA ALA A 465 -22.78 11.36 -9.16
C ALA A 465 -22.31 9.90 -9.20
N LEU A 466 -21.06 9.61 -8.85
CA LEU A 466 -20.54 8.24 -8.78
C LEU A 466 -21.10 7.49 -7.55
N PRO A 467 -21.62 6.25 -7.71
CA PRO A 467 -22.32 5.53 -6.62
C PRO A 467 -21.50 5.26 -5.38
N THR A 468 -20.17 5.16 -5.53
CA THR A 468 -19.20 4.85 -4.48
C THR A 468 -18.60 6.10 -3.84
N VAL A 469 -18.98 7.28 -4.31
CA VAL A 469 -18.56 8.57 -3.73
C VAL A 469 -19.57 8.97 -2.67
N GLY A 470 -19.10 9.21 -1.45
CA GLY A 470 -19.92 9.65 -0.33
C GLY A 470 -19.91 11.15 -0.14
N ASP A 471 -18.77 11.81 -0.44
CA ASP A 471 -18.62 13.25 -0.29
C ASP A 471 -17.55 13.79 -1.25
N VAL A 472 -17.67 15.04 -1.64
CA VAL A 472 -16.68 15.75 -2.47
C VAL A 472 -16.42 17.10 -1.82
N ARG A 473 -15.15 17.38 -1.54
CA ARG A 473 -14.71 18.63 -0.90
C ARG A 473 -13.79 19.40 -1.83
N SER A 474 -14.11 20.65 -2.02
CA SER A 474 -13.37 21.58 -2.88
C SER A 474 -13.38 22.96 -2.24
N ILE A 475 -12.81 23.95 -2.91
CA ILE A 475 -12.96 25.33 -2.50
C ILE A 475 -14.42 25.81 -2.59
N ASP A 476 -15.23 25.20 -3.45
CA ASP A 476 -16.66 25.50 -3.59
C ASP A 476 -17.45 25.01 -2.37
N ASP A 477 -17.27 23.76 -2.00
CA ASP A 477 -17.90 23.11 -0.85
C ASP A 477 -16.83 22.54 0.09
N PRO A 478 -16.15 23.36 0.89
CA PRO A 478 -14.98 22.90 1.68
C PRO A 478 -15.35 21.96 2.83
N LEU A 479 -16.59 21.97 3.28
CA LEU A 479 -17.12 21.06 4.31
C LEU A 479 -17.87 19.86 3.70
N GLY A 480 -17.94 19.79 2.37
CA GLY A 480 -18.73 18.79 1.66
C GLY A 480 -20.21 19.13 1.58
N GLN A 481 -20.99 18.21 1.02
CA GLN A 481 -22.40 18.43 0.66
C GLN A 481 -23.32 18.84 1.82
N ASN A 482 -23.01 18.42 3.04
CA ASN A 482 -23.80 18.71 4.24
C ASN A 482 -23.22 19.89 5.05
N GLY A 483 -22.18 20.54 4.56
CA GLY A 483 -21.52 21.64 5.25
C GLY A 483 -22.35 22.92 5.29
N SER A 484 -22.01 23.80 6.23
CA SER A 484 -22.64 25.13 6.38
C SER A 484 -22.14 26.15 5.36
N ILE A 485 -20.99 25.90 4.71
CA ILE A 485 -20.41 26.78 3.71
C ILE A 485 -20.45 26.06 2.37
N ARG A 486 -21.15 26.62 1.41
CA ARG A 486 -21.40 26.04 0.09
C ARG A 486 -21.37 27.07 -1.02
N ASN A 487 -21.15 26.57 -2.24
CA ASN A 487 -21.19 27.36 -3.47
C ASN A 487 -20.25 28.59 -3.39
N LEU A 488 -19.08 28.45 -2.75
CA LEU A 488 -18.15 29.56 -2.59
C LEU A 488 -17.57 30.06 -3.91
N THR A 489 -17.60 29.27 -4.97
CA THR A 489 -17.17 29.68 -6.31
C THR A 489 -18.29 30.43 -7.07
N ARG A 490 -19.52 30.43 -6.54
CA ARG A 490 -20.67 31.16 -7.12
C ARG A 490 -20.94 32.44 -6.37
N VAL A 491 -21.30 33.48 -7.11
CA VAL A 491 -21.59 34.81 -6.54
C VAL A 491 -22.79 34.78 -5.59
N ASP A 492 -23.85 34.03 -5.90
CA ASP A 492 -24.99 33.86 -5.00
C ASP A 492 -24.63 33.20 -3.67
N GLY A 493 -23.77 32.19 -3.69
CA GLY A 493 -23.22 31.57 -2.46
C GLY A 493 -22.37 32.54 -1.64
N GLN A 494 -21.52 33.32 -2.29
CA GLN A 494 -20.71 34.36 -1.65
C GLN A 494 -21.57 35.44 -0.98
N LEU A 495 -22.61 35.92 -1.68
CA LEU A 495 -23.55 36.89 -1.13
C LEU A 495 -24.34 36.33 0.04
N THR A 496 -24.71 35.03 0.01
CA THR A 496 -25.37 34.35 1.12
C THR A 496 -24.46 34.31 2.35
N LEU A 497 -23.17 33.98 2.17
CA LEU A 497 -22.19 33.99 3.27
C LEU A 497 -22.04 35.40 3.89
N ILE A 498 -22.06 36.45 3.05
CA ILE A 498 -22.02 37.84 3.53
C ILE A 498 -23.29 38.17 4.35
N LEU A 499 -24.45 37.72 3.91
CA LEU A 499 -25.73 37.91 4.62
C LEU A 499 -25.72 37.21 5.99
N ASP A 500 -25.30 35.97 6.06
CA ASP A 500 -25.21 35.20 7.30
C ASP A 500 -24.28 35.87 8.33
N GLN A 501 -23.21 36.54 7.84
CA GLN A 501 -22.31 37.30 8.70
C GLN A 501 -22.93 38.61 9.22
N LEU A 502 -23.67 39.28 8.38
CA LEU A 502 -24.37 40.50 8.81
C LEU A 502 -25.42 40.21 9.89
N ASP A 503 -26.08 39.05 9.84
CA ASP A 503 -27.01 38.58 10.86
C ASP A 503 -26.32 38.16 12.15
N GLY A 504 -25.15 37.51 12.11
CA GLY A 504 -24.35 37.12 13.25
C GLY A 504 -23.66 38.28 13.97
N ALA A 505 -23.33 39.35 13.24
CA ALA A 505 -22.61 40.52 13.78
C ALA A 505 -23.50 41.52 14.56
N GLY A 506 -24.76 41.17 14.82
CA GLY A 506 -25.74 42.07 15.50
C GLY A 506 -25.40 42.49 16.95
N GLY A 507 -24.25 42.08 17.51
CA GLY A 507 -23.94 42.23 18.93
C GLY A 507 -22.67 42.97 19.35
N GLY A 508 -21.75 43.38 18.47
CA GLY A 508 -20.49 43.82 19.04
C GLY A 508 -19.40 44.52 18.24
N THR A 509 -19.62 45.04 17.04
CA THR A 509 -18.58 45.72 16.28
C THR A 509 -18.45 47.18 16.69
N GLY A 510 -17.31 47.54 17.33
CA GLY A 510 -16.96 48.95 17.59
C GLY A 510 -16.84 49.74 16.27
N GLY A 511 -17.24 51.01 16.28
CA GLY A 511 -17.38 51.88 15.09
C GLY A 511 -16.14 52.02 14.17
N ALA A 512 -14.98 51.55 14.57
CA ALA A 512 -13.75 51.56 13.75
C ALA A 512 -13.76 50.47 12.64
N ASN A 513 -14.39 49.30 12.87
CA ASN A 513 -14.47 48.22 11.88
C ASN A 513 -15.57 48.48 10.83
N LEU A 514 -16.63 49.22 11.15
CA LEU A 514 -17.74 49.44 10.25
C LEU A 514 -17.31 50.16 8.95
N VAL A 515 -16.40 51.14 9.03
CA VAL A 515 -15.89 51.85 7.86
C VAL A 515 -15.07 50.91 6.95
N ALA A 516 -14.25 50.04 7.55
CA ALA A 516 -13.47 49.06 6.80
C ALA A 516 -14.38 48.03 6.09
N VAL A 517 -15.40 47.51 6.77
CA VAL A 517 -16.41 46.60 6.19
C VAL A 517 -17.14 47.21 5.03
N ILE A 518 -17.60 48.47 5.19
CA ILE A 518 -18.27 49.22 4.12
C ILE A 518 -17.36 49.38 2.91
N GLY A 519 -16.10 49.78 3.10
CA GLY A 519 -15.15 49.97 2.01
C GLY A 519 -14.82 48.64 1.28
N ALA A 520 -14.70 47.56 2.03
CA ALA A 520 -14.47 46.26 1.45
C ALA A 520 -15.68 45.70 0.70
N LEU A 521 -16.89 45.90 1.22
CA LEU A 521 -18.14 45.54 0.53
C LEU A 521 -18.33 46.38 -0.76
N GLN A 522 -18.01 47.67 -0.72
CA GLN A 522 -18.01 48.49 -1.93
C GLN A 522 -17.05 47.95 -2.99
N SER A 523 -15.80 47.62 -2.57
CA SER A 523 -14.82 47.06 -3.49
C SER A 523 -15.27 45.73 -4.11
N TYR A 524 -15.93 44.90 -3.31
CA TYR A 524 -16.50 43.64 -3.80
C TYR A 524 -17.65 43.85 -4.82
N LEU A 525 -18.58 44.80 -4.54
CA LEU A 525 -19.67 45.12 -5.46
C LEU A 525 -19.15 45.78 -6.76
N ASP A 526 -18.08 46.57 -6.66
CA ASP A 526 -17.42 47.15 -7.84
C ASP A 526 -16.74 46.07 -8.68
N LEU A 527 -16.14 45.08 -8.04
CA LEU A 527 -15.59 43.89 -8.71
C LEU A 527 -16.70 43.10 -9.43
N LEU A 528 -17.86 42.91 -8.79
CA LEU A 528 -19.01 42.25 -9.43
C LEU A 528 -19.49 43.03 -10.67
N ALA A 529 -19.61 44.37 -10.58
CA ALA A 529 -20.00 45.20 -11.70
C ALA A 529 -18.99 45.14 -12.87
N GLN A 530 -17.72 45.03 -12.58
CA GLN A 530 -16.66 44.89 -13.60
C GLN A 530 -16.63 43.48 -14.22
N THR A 531 -16.80 42.45 -13.41
CA THR A 531 -16.75 41.05 -13.87
C THR A 531 -18.00 40.67 -14.63
N PHE A 532 -19.16 41.21 -14.21
CA PHE A 532 -20.48 40.96 -14.83
C PHE A 532 -21.10 42.26 -15.36
N PRO A 533 -20.70 42.78 -16.54
CA PRO A 533 -21.18 44.05 -17.06
C PRO A 533 -22.70 44.12 -17.27
N THR A 534 -23.35 42.98 -17.49
CA THR A 534 -24.80 42.86 -17.59
C THR A 534 -25.53 43.21 -16.30
N MET A 535 -24.86 43.05 -15.16
CA MET A 535 -25.37 43.32 -13.82
C MET A 535 -25.10 44.77 -13.35
N ALA A 536 -24.26 45.53 -14.08
CA ALA A 536 -23.95 46.89 -13.70
C ALA A 536 -25.18 47.83 -13.68
N ALA A 537 -26.27 47.47 -14.36
CA ALA A 537 -27.52 48.17 -14.36
C ALA A 537 -28.60 47.52 -13.47
N ASP A 538 -28.25 46.47 -12.69
CA ASP A 538 -29.19 45.84 -11.77
C ASP A 538 -29.65 46.85 -10.69
N PRO A 539 -30.96 46.96 -10.42
CA PRO A 539 -31.45 47.89 -9.41
C PRO A 539 -30.87 47.66 -8.03
N ASN A 540 -30.77 46.42 -7.58
CA ASN A 540 -30.24 46.06 -6.24
C ASN A 540 -28.75 46.45 -6.13
N LEU A 541 -27.95 46.17 -7.16
CA LEU A 541 -26.55 46.53 -7.18
C LEU A 541 -26.34 48.07 -7.15
N THR A 542 -27.12 48.80 -7.94
CA THR A 542 -27.04 50.25 -7.98
C THR A 542 -27.49 50.90 -6.66
N GLU A 543 -28.54 50.36 -6.02
CA GLU A 543 -29.02 50.83 -4.72
C GLU A 543 -28.03 50.53 -3.62
N LEU A 544 -27.41 49.33 -3.61
CA LEU A 544 -26.36 48.96 -2.67
C LEU A 544 -25.15 49.90 -2.77
N GLN A 545 -24.66 50.19 -3.97
CA GLN A 545 -23.54 51.13 -4.15
C GLN A 545 -23.90 52.54 -3.67
N THR A 546 -25.14 52.98 -3.89
CA THR A 546 -25.65 54.26 -3.41
C THR A 546 -25.77 54.30 -1.89
N LEU A 547 -26.29 53.23 -1.29
CA LEU A 547 -26.47 53.10 0.16
C LEU A 547 -25.12 53.11 0.89
N LEU A 548 -24.13 52.35 0.37
CA LEU A 548 -22.79 52.24 0.93
C LEU A 548 -21.97 53.53 0.78
N SER A 549 -22.30 54.38 -0.21
CA SER A 549 -21.63 55.68 -0.37
C SER A 549 -21.98 56.69 0.74
N ASN A 550 -23.04 56.42 1.55
CA ASN A 550 -23.48 57.31 2.63
C ASN A 550 -23.61 56.53 3.97
N PRO A 551 -22.56 56.53 4.84
CA PRO A 551 -22.54 55.77 6.10
C PRO A 551 -23.68 56.12 7.07
N LEU A 552 -24.22 57.36 7.03
CA LEU A 552 -25.33 57.76 7.86
C LEU A 552 -26.66 57.13 7.43
N GLN A 553 -26.87 56.98 6.14
CA GLN A 553 -28.05 56.28 5.59
C GLN A 553 -27.99 54.79 5.86
N LEU A 554 -26.81 54.19 5.76
CA LEU A 554 -26.59 52.78 6.05
C LEU A 554 -27.01 52.41 7.48
N ALA A 555 -26.61 53.23 8.48
CA ALA A 555 -26.96 53.00 9.86
C ALA A 555 -28.49 53.02 10.13
N LEU A 556 -29.22 53.75 9.30
CA LEU A 556 -30.68 53.89 9.40
C LEU A 556 -31.47 52.88 8.53
N GLN A 557 -30.83 52.24 7.55
CA GLN A 557 -31.47 51.39 6.55
C GLN A 557 -30.82 49.99 6.48
N ARG A 558 -30.50 49.37 7.61
CA ARG A 558 -29.92 48.04 7.65
C ARG A 558 -30.82 46.97 7.00
N ASP A 559 -32.14 47.07 7.22
CA ASP A 559 -33.11 46.16 6.61
C ASP A 559 -33.11 46.26 5.08
N LYS A 560 -32.87 47.47 4.54
CA LYS A 560 -32.74 47.65 3.11
C LYS A 560 -31.45 47.08 2.55
N LEU A 561 -30.33 47.25 3.23
CA LEU A 561 -29.06 46.60 2.86
C LEU A 561 -29.23 45.10 2.69
N ARG A 562 -29.90 44.49 3.67
CA ARG A 562 -30.17 43.05 3.64
C ARG A 562 -31.08 42.69 2.44
N THR A 563 -32.21 43.36 2.27
CA THR A 563 -33.16 43.10 1.19
C THR A 563 -32.51 43.24 -0.19
N ASP A 564 -31.67 44.27 -0.39
CA ASP A 564 -31.00 44.50 -1.66
C ASP A 564 -29.89 43.44 -1.92
N LEU A 565 -29.18 42.96 -0.86
CA LEU A 565 -28.24 41.85 -0.98
C LEU A 565 -28.97 40.53 -1.28
N GLU A 566 -30.10 40.23 -0.61
CA GLU A 566 -30.94 39.06 -0.90
C GLU A 566 -31.45 39.11 -2.37
N GLY A 567 -31.90 40.28 -2.82
CA GLY A 567 -32.35 40.50 -4.19
C GLY A 567 -31.24 40.30 -5.22
N LEU A 568 -30.03 40.80 -4.92
CA LEU A 568 -28.84 40.58 -5.75
C LEU A 568 -28.44 39.11 -5.81
N ALA A 569 -28.42 38.44 -4.68
CA ALA A 569 -28.12 36.99 -4.59
C ALA A 569 -29.14 36.17 -5.41
N ALA A 570 -30.45 36.50 -5.30
CA ALA A 570 -31.49 35.85 -6.09
C ALA A 570 -31.32 36.07 -7.59
N THR A 571 -30.87 37.26 -8.01
CA THR A 571 -30.58 37.54 -9.43
C THR A 571 -29.39 36.69 -9.91
N PHE A 572 -28.28 36.65 -9.16
CA PHE A 572 -27.11 35.83 -9.52
C PHE A 572 -27.43 34.34 -9.51
N ALA A 573 -28.29 33.86 -8.64
CA ALA A 573 -28.70 32.45 -8.60
C ALA A 573 -29.39 31.99 -9.91
N THR A 574 -29.99 32.92 -10.69
CA THR A 574 -30.59 32.60 -11.98
C THR A 574 -29.58 32.56 -13.13
N MET A 575 -28.35 33.05 -12.93
CA MET A 575 -27.30 33.09 -13.94
C MET A 575 -26.51 31.78 -13.93
N SER A 576 -26.31 31.18 -15.09
CA SER A 576 -25.54 29.92 -15.23
C SER A 576 -24.02 30.11 -15.22
N ASP A 577 -23.57 31.36 -15.39
CA ASP A 577 -22.15 31.73 -15.53
C ASP A 577 -21.65 32.71 -14.45
N ALA A 578 -22.37 32.81 -13.33
CA ALA A 578 -22.04 33.69 -12.21
C ALA A 578 -20.97 33.12 -11.29
N TYR A 579 -19.78 32.86 -11.82
CA TYR A 579 -18.66 32.29 -11.07
C TYR A 579 -17.63 33.37 -10.73
N LEU A 580 -17.13 33.34 -9.47
CA LEU A 580 -16.09 34.23 -8.96
C LEU A 580 -15.24 33.46 -7.94
N MET A 581 -13.93 33.62 -8.00
CA MET A 581 -13.04 32.94 -7.03
C MET A 581 -13.24 33.45 -5.60
N PRO A 582 -13.27 32.57 -4.59
CA PRO A 582 -13.46 32.95 -3.18
C PRO A 582 -12.39 33.89 -2.62
N THR A 583 -11.24 33.99 -3.26
CA THR A 583 -10.19 34.98 -2.93
C THR A 583 -10.71 36.42 -2.95
N ALA A 584 -11.78 36.68 -3.72
CA ALA A 584 -12.45 37.98 -3.74
C ALA A 584 -13.13 38.35 -2.41
N LEU A 585 -13.46 37.38 -1.58
CA LEU A 585 -14.06 37.58 -0.25
C LEU A 585 -13.04 37.95 0.83
N THR A 586 -11.76 37.58 0.68
CA THR A 586 -10.74 37.75 1.72
C THR A 586 -10.66 39.19 2.26
N PRO A 587 -10.65 40.25 1.45
CA PRO A 587 -10.59 41.60 1.97
C PRO A 587 -11.84 42.00 2.79
N LEU A 588 -13.01 41.48 2.41
CA LEU A 588 -14.26 41.77 3.10
C LEU A 588 -14.30 41.08 4.45
N LEU A 589 -13.95 39.80 4.49
CA LEU A 589 -13.92 39.01 5.73
C LEU A 589 -12.86 39.50 6.69
N ALA A 590 -11.68 39.90 6.20
CA ALA A 590 -10.60 40.45 7.02
C ALA A 590 -11.01 41.77 7.68
N SER A 591 -11.89 42.55 7.07
CA SER A 591 -12.38 43.80 7.66
C SER A 591 -13.45 43.57 8.75
N ALA A 592 -14.15 42.44 8.70
CA ALA A 592 -15.23 42.08 9.63
C ALA A 592 -14.72 41.23 10.80
N ASP A 593 -13.97 40.17 10.52
CA ASP A 593 -13.43 39.22 11.50
C ASP A 593 -12.12 38.60 10.98
N GLU A 594 -11.02 38.86 11.71
CA GLU A 594 -9.68 38.34 11.37
C GLU A 594 -9.62 36.81 11.38
N ALA A 595 -10.40 36.15 12.26
CA ALA A 595 -10.45 34.69 12.33
C ALA A 595 -11.09 34.07 11.08
N GLN A 596 -12.13 34.69 10.55
CA GLN A 596 -12.81 34.25 9.33
C GLN A 596 -11.97 34.53 8.08
N ALA A 597 -11.26 35.64 8.03
CA ALA A 597 -10.30 35.90 6.98
C ALA A 597 -9.20 34.84 6.95
N ALA A 598 -8.62 34.54 8.10
CA ALA A 598 -7.62 33.47 8.24
C ALA A 598 -8.18 32.10 7.79
N LEU A 599 -9.46 31.85 8.04
CA LEU A 599 -10.13 30.62 7.57
C LEU A 599 -10.23 30.57 6.05
N ILE A 600 -10.70 31.63 5.39
CA ILE A 600 -10.79 31.66 3.92
C ILE A 600 -9.40 31.56 3.30
N ASP A 601 -8.41 32.23 3.85
CA ASP A 601 -7.02 32.08 3.42
C ASP A 601 -6.52 30.65 3.60
N GLN A 602 -6.87 29.98 4.69
CA GLN A 602 -6.55 28.59 4.88
C GLN A 602 -7.24 27.69 3.87
N LEU A 603 -8.51 27.91 3.58
CA LEU A 603 -9.26 27.17 2.56
C LEU A 603 -8.67 27.41 1.16
N ASN A 604 -8.36 28.67 0.82
CA ASN A 604 -7.71 29.02 -0.43
C ASN A 604 -6.37 28.24 -0.55
N ASN A 605 -5.50 28.31 0.46
CA ASN A 605 -4.22 27.60 0.46
C ASN A 605 -4.38 26.07 0.48
N THR A 606 -5.51 25.57 0.96
CA THR A 606 -5.80 24.13 0.95
C THR A 606 -6.20 23.65 -0.43
N TYR A 607 -7.06 24.38 -1.13
CA TYR A 607 -7.67 23.91 -2.39
C TYR A 607 -7.12 24.59 -3.64
N LEU A 608 -6.45 25.73 -3.50
CA LEU A 608 -5.91 26.52 -4.61
C LEU A 608 -4.40 26.67 -4.50
N ALA A 609 -3.73 26.76 -5.63
CA ALA A 609 -2.30 27.01 -5.73
C ALA A 609 -1.99 27.84 -6.97
N ASN A 610 -0.75 28.36 -7.07
CA ASN A 610 -0.25 29.11 -8.20
C ASN A 610 -1.18 30.28 -8.60
N ASP A 611 -1.55 31.13 -7.62
CA ASP A 611 -2.43 32.29 -7.81
C ASP A 611 -3.81 31.94 -8.41
N GLY A 612 -4.32 30.73 -8.10
CA GLY A 612 -5.63 30.25 -8.55
C GLY A 612 -5.64 29.57 -9.91
N THR A 613 -4.47 29.33 -10.53
CA THR A 613 -4.37 28.58 -11.79
C THR A 613 -4.24 27.07 -11.60
N ALA A 614 -4.22 26.62 -10.36
CA ALA A 614 -4.26 25.21 -10.00
C ALA A 614 -5.22 25.00 -8.84
N TYR A 615 -5.94 23.88 -8.87
CA TYR A 615 -6.88 23.52 -7.81
C TYR A 615 -6.87 22.04 -7.50
N ARG A 616 -7.38 21.69 -6.32
CA ARG A 616 -7.62 20.30 -5.95
C ARG A 616 -9.05 20.08 -5.48
N ILE A 617 -9.52 18.85 -5.68
CA ILE A 617 -10.80 18.34 -5.18
C ILE A 617 -10.52 17.04 -4.43
N ASN A 618 -10.98 16.94 -3.20
CA ASN A 618 -10.88 15.73 -2.40
C ASN A 618 -12.19 14.94 -2.52
N VAL A 619 -12.07 13.69 -2.93
CA VAL A 619 -13.19 12.76 -3.11
C VAL A 619 -13.13 11.71 -2.01
N ILE A 620 -14.16 11.64 -1.20
CA ILE A 620 -14.31 10.71 -0.09
C ILE A 620 -15.23 9.58 -0.53
N VAL A 621 -14.69 8.37 -0.63
CA VAL A 621 -15.50 7.19 -0.97
C VAL A 621 -16.32 6.71 0.24
N ASN A 622 -17.51 6.16 -0.01
CA ASN A 622 -18.39 5.61 1.03
C ASN A 622 -18.16 4.12 1.29
N VAL A 623 -17.16 3.54 0.63
CA VAL A 623 -16.73 2.14 0.77
C VAL A 623 -15.32 2.08 1.34
N ASN A 624 -14.87 0.91 1.77
CA ASN A 624 -13.49 0.72 2.20
C ASN A 624 -12.53 1.17 1.08
N PRO A 625 -11.62 2.15 1.33
CA PRO A 625 -10.73 2.72 0.30
C PRO A 625 -9.82 1.70 -0.38
N ASN A 626 -9.56 0.56 0.26
CA ASN A 626 -8.72 -0.52 -0.27
C ASN A 626 -9.55 -1.64 -0.95
N SER A 627 -10.89 -1.54 -0.96
CA SER A 627 -11.76 -2.52 -1.63
C SER A 627 -11.71 -2.40 -3.15
N ASP A 628 -12.02 -3.50 -3.85
CA ASP A 628 -12.12 -3.48 -5.31
C ASP A 628 -13.09 -2.41 -5.82
N ALA A 629 -14.20 -2.16 -5.11
CA ALA A 629 -15.15 -1.10 -5.47
C ALA A 629 -14.51 0.29 -5.44
N ALA A 630 -13.66 0.58 -4.46
CA ALA A 630 -12.91 1.84 -4.41
C ALA A 630 -11.85 1.92 -5.51
N LEU A 631 -11.14 0.81 -5.78
CA LEU A 631 -10.14 0.75 -6.85
C LEU A 631 -10.78 0.89 -8.25
N ASP A 632 -12.00 0.38 -8.45
CA ASP A 632 -12.76 0.59 -9.68
C ASP A 632 -13.25 2.03 -9.80
N THR A 633 -13.58 2.69 -8.67
CA THR A 633 -13.91 4.13 -8.64
C THR A 633 -12.74 4.99 -9.13
N VAL A 634 -11.49 4.61 -8.80
CA VAL A 634 -10.29 5.28 -9.33
C VAL A 634 -10.32 5.31 -10.87
N GLN A 635 -10.68 4.19 -11.53
CA GLN A 635 -10.75 4.15 -12.99
C GLN A 635 -11.91 5.00 -13.54
N GLN A 636 -13.05 5.01 -12.84
CA GLN A 636 -14.19 5.86 -13.21
C GLN A 636 -13.84 7.34 -13.11
N ILE A 637 -13.18 7.77 -12.02
CA ILE A 637 -12.70 9.14 -11.85
C ILE A 637 -11.71 9.50 -12.95
N ARG A 638 -10.72 8.64 -13.24
CA ARG A 638 -9.76 8.87 -14.32
C ARG A 638 -10.42 9.05 -15.69
N ALA A 639 -11.52 8.37 -15.93
CA ALA A 639 -12.28 8.53 -17.18
C ALA A 639 -13.04 9.86 -17.26
N LEU A 640 -13.40 10.45 -16.10
CA LEU A 640 -14.06 11.75 -16.00
C LEU A 640 -13.07 12.92 -16.04
N LEU A 641 -11.79 12.70 -15.72
CA LEU A 641 -10.80 13.78 -15.72
C LEU A 641 -10.71 14.44 -17.10
N PRO A 642 -10.74 15.77 -17.15
CA PRO A 642 -10.64 16.50 -18.40
C PRO A 642 -9.28 16.28 -19.06
N ARG A 643 -9.28 16.22 -20.39
CA ARG A 643 -8.07 16.16 -21.21
C ARG A 643 -7.86 17.50 -21.88
N TYR A 644 -6.78 18.16 -21.50
CA TYR A 644 -6.45 19.47 -21.99
C TYR A 644 -5.44 19.37 -23.15
N GLU A 645 -5.60 20.22 -24.18
CA GLU A 645 -4.68 20.31 -25.31
C GLU A 645 -3.66 21.44 -25.14
N ASP A 646 -3.83 22.29 -24.13
CA ASP A 646 -3.09 23.53 -23.88
C ASP A 646 -1.88 23.33 -22.94
N GLY A 647 -1.57 22.10 -22.56
CA GLY A 647 -0.49 21.78 -21.60
C GLY A 647 -0.93 21.75 -20.15
N SER A 648 -2.20 22.04 -19.86
CA SER A 648 -2.81 21.82 -18.55
C SER A 648 -2.89 20.33 -18.23
N GLN A 649 -2.85 19.98 -16.95
CA GLN A 649 -2.87 18.60 -16.50
C GLN A 649 -3.97 18.38 -15.46
N ALA A 650 -4.67 17.25 -15.57
CA ALA A 650 -5.58 16.76 -14.54
C ALA A 650 -5.10 15.37 -14.10
N VAL A 651 -4.74 15.22 -12.83
CA VAL A 651 -4.19 13.98 -12.27
C VAL A 651 -4.98 13.57 -11.03
N LEU A 652 -4.97 12.26 -10.75
CA LEU A 652 -5.62 11.68 -9.57
C LEU A 652 -4.54 11.06 -8.67
N SER A 653 -4.50 11.50 -7.41
CA SER A 653 -3.56 11.06 -6.37
C SER A 653 -4.31 10.46 -5.17
N GLY A 654 -3.58 9.80 -4.29
CA GLY A 654 -4.09 9.17 -3.07
C GLY A 654 -3.66 7.71 -2.96
N GLN A 655 -3.76 7.15 -1.75
CA GLN A 655 -3.37 5.76 -1.51
C GLN A 655 -4.20 4.75 -2.33
N PRO A 656 -5.53 4.89 -2.47
CA PRO A 656 -6.30 3.97 -3.32
C PRO A 656 -5.87 4.01 -4.79
N VAL A 657 -5.34 5.15 -5.28
CA VAL A 657 -4.81 5.27 -6.65
C VAL A 657 -3.55 4.43 -6.81
N THR A 658 -2.66 4.48 -5.83
CA THR A 658 -1.45 3.64 -5.82
C THR A 658 -1.82 2.15 -5.83
N LEU A 659 -2.81 1.74 -5.01
CA LEU A 659 -3.28 0.36 -4.98
C LEU A 659 -3.95 -0.07 -6.30
N ALA A 660 -4.73 0.82 -6.93
CA ALA A 660 -5.32 0.56 -8.24
C ALA A 660 -4.23 0.32 -9.31
N ASP A 661 -3.17 1.15 -9.33
CA ASP A 661 -2.05 0.98 -10.24
C ASP A 661 -1.25 -0.30 -9.95
N ILE A 662 -1.08 -0.68 -8.68
CA ILE A 662 -0.50 -1.97 -8.27
C ILE A 662 -1.36 -3.12 -8.82
N ARG A 663 -2.68 -3.13 -8.54
CA ARG A 663 -3.62 -4.16 -9.00
C ARG A 663 -3.56 -4.33 -10.52
N ASP A 664 -3.66 -3.24 -11.25
CA ASP A 664 -3.69 -3.27 -12.71
C ASP A 664 -2.37 -3.74 -13.32
N THR A 665 -1.24 -3.31 -12.74
CA THR A 665 0.09 -3.76 -13.18
C THR A 665 0.31 -5.24 -12.85
N MET A 666 -0.04 -5.68 -11.64
CA MET A 666 0.07 -7.08 -11.25
C MET A 666 -0.80 -8.01 -12.11
N ASN A 667 -2.03 -7.61 -12.42
CA ASN A 667 -2.92 -8.41 -13.27
C ASN A 667 -2.37 -8.56 -14.70
N ARG A 668 -1.80 -7.51 -15.29
CA ARG A 668 -1.12 -7.59 -16.60
C ARG A 668 0.13 -8.48 -16.53
N ASP A 669 0.94 -8.28 -15.50
CA ASP A 669 2.18 -9.04 -15.31
C ASP A 669 1.93 -10.52 -15.03
N LEU A 670 0.88 -10.86 -14.29
CA LEU A 670 0.56 -12.25 -13.97
C LEU A 670 0.38 -13.07 -15.27
N LEU A 671 -0.42 -12.60 -16.19
CA LEU A 671 -0.67 -13.30 -17.47
C LEU A 671 0.60 -13.35 -18.33
N ARG A 672 1.32 -12.24 -18.46
CA ARG A 672 2.54 -12.16 -19.27
C ARG A 672 3.66 -13.03 -18.70
N THR A 673 3.91 -12.92 -17.39
CA THR A 673 4.95 -13.69 -16.71
C THR A 673 4.63 -15.18 -16.73
N MET A 674 3.39 -15.57 -16.48
CA MET A 674 2.96 -16.96 -16.56
C MET A 674 3.16 -17.53 -17.96
N ALA A 675 2.81 -16.79 -19.01
CA ALA A 675 3.05 -17.22 -20.39
C ALA A 675 4.55 -17.40 -20.70
N LEU A 676 5.40 -16.46 -20.24
CA LEU A 676 6.86 -16.54 -20.42
C LEU A 676 7.46 -17.72 -19.65
N VAL A 677 7.03 -17.96 -18.42
CA VAL A 677 7.50 -19.08 -17.60
C VAL A 677 7.09 -20.41 -18.24
N ILE A 678 5.85 -20.56 -18.65
CA ILE A 678 5.35 -21.76 -19.33
C ILE A 678 6.15 -22.01 -20.63
N LEU A 679 6.37 -20.97 -21.42
CA LEU A 679 7.16 -21.07 -22.65
C LEU A 679 8.61 -21.47 -22.35
N GLY A 680 9.23 -20.86 -21.34
CA GLY A 680 10.60 -21.18 -20.93
C GLY A 680 10.73 -22.63 -20.46
N ILE A 681 9.82 -23.10 -19.62
CA ILE A 681 9.76 -24.48 -19.13
C ILE A 681 9.53 -25.44 -20.32
N PHE A 682 8.61 -25.10 -21.23
CA PHE A 682 8.33 -25.89 -22.43
C PHE A 682 9.61 -26.06 -23.27
N ILE A 683 10.35 -24.99 -23.52
CA ILE A 683 11.61 -25.03 -24.29
C ILE A 683 12.63 -25.94 -23.60
N VAL A 684 12.84 -25.79 -22.30
CA VAL A 684 13.78 -26.63 -21.54
C VAL A 684 13.40 -28.12 -21.63
N LEU A 685 12.10 -28.42 -21.38
CA LEU A 685 11.63 -29.79 -21.46
C LEU A 685 11.67 -30.37 -22.87
N LEU A 686 11.45 -29.55 -23.91
CA LEU A 686 11.56 -29.96 -25.31
C LEU A 686 12.97 -30.44 -25.63
N PHE A 687 13.99 -29.66 -25.24
CA PHE A 687 15.39 -30.02 -25.45
C PHE A 687 15.82 -31.25 -24.62
N MET A 688 15.34 -31.33 -23.39
CA MET A 688 15.70 -32.40 -22.46
C MET A 688 15.05 -33.75 -22.84
N LEU A 689 13.74 -33.76 -23.15
CA LEU A 689 13.00 -34.96 -23.43
C LEU A 689 13.05 -35.35 -24.90
N ARG A 690 13.54 -34.44 -25.77
CA ARG A 690 13.57 -34.65 -27.23
C ARG A 690 12.23 -35.12 -27.83
N SER A 691 11.14 -34.63 -27.25
CA SER A 691 9.77 -34.96 -27.58
C SER A 691 8.90 -33.71 -27.52
N LEU A 692 8.00 -33.52 -28.48
CA LEU A 692 7.07 -32.37 -28.47
C LEU A 692 5.85 -32.65 -27.56
N ILE A 693 5.41 -33.89 -27.46
CA ILE A 693 4.17 -34.27 -26.76
C ILE A 693 4.40 -34.33 -25.23
N ALA A 694 5.58 -34.82 -24.80
CA ALA A 694 5.86 -35.00 -23.38
C ALA A 694 5.83 -33.66 -22.57
N PRO A 695 6.44 -32.55 -23.02
CA PRO A 695 6.31 -31.28 -22.34
C PRO A 695 4.86 -30.77 -22.20
N ILE A 696 4.02 -30.99 -23.21
CA ILE A 696 2.62 -30.51 -23.20
C ILE A 696 1.83 -31.14 -22.06
N TYR A 697 1.84 -32.47 -21.94
CA TYR A 697 1.08 -33.10 -20.85
C TYR A 697 1.70 -32.84 -19.48
N LEU A 698 3.03 -32.69 -19.37
CA LEU A 698 3.69 -32.33 -18.12
C LEU A 698 3.26 -30.94 -17.67
N ILE A 699 3.28 -29.94 -18.55
CA ILE A 699 2.83 -28.57 -18.23
C ILE A 699 1.34 -28.58 -17.87
N LEU A 700 0.50 -29.34 -18.59
CA LEU A 700 -0.92 -29.42 -18.25
C LEU A 700 -1.13 -30.01 -16.85
N THR A 701 -0.37 -31.03 -16.46
CA THR A 701 -0.47 -31.61 -15.11
C THR A 701 -0.01 -30.58 -14.04
N VAL A 702 1.03 -29.78 -14.32
CA VAL A 702 1.50 -28.72 -13.41
C VAL A 702 0.41 -27.64 -13.24
N ILE A 703 -0.24 -27.22 -14.32
CA ILE A 703 -1.32 -26.22 -14.26
C ILE A 703 -2.49 -26.75 -13.42
N ILE A 704 -2.92 -28.00 -13.63
CA ILE A 704 -3.99 -28.61 -12.85
C ILE A 704 -3.60 -28.71 -11.37
N THR A 705 -2.36 -29.13 -11.08
CA THR A 705 -1.86 -29.24 -9.72
C THR A 705 -1.78 -27.87 -9.04
N TYR A 706 -1.36 -26.83 -9.76
CA TYR A 706 -1.35 -25.45 -9.27
C TYR A 706 -2.75 -24.98 -8.89
N ALA A 707 -3.71 -25.11 -9.80
CA ALA A 707 -5.11 -24.73 -9.55
C ALA A 707 -5.74 -25.52 -8.38
N PHE A 708 -5.44 -26.83 -8.30
CA PHE A 708 -5.87 -27.69 -7.18
C PHE A 708 -5.26 -27.21 -5.84
N SER A 709 -3.95 -26.91 -5.82
CA SER A 709 -3.27 -26.43 -4.61
C SER A 709 -3.85 -25.11 -4.14
N LEU A 710 -4.17 -24.21 -5.08
CA LEU A 710 -4.79 -22.92 -4.77
C LEU A 710 -6.16 -23.10 -4.12
N GLY A 711 -7.02 -23.95 -4.71
CA GLY A 711 -8.33 -24.26 -4.15
C GLY A 711 -8.28 -25.01 -2.82
N LEU A 712 -7.31 -25.92 -2.65
CA LEU A 712 -7.12 -26.62 -1.39
C LEU A 712 -6.64 -25.66 -0.30
N THR A 713 -5.73 -24.75 -0.62
CA THR A 713 -5.21 -23.74 0.31
C THR A 713 -6.34 -22.83 0.77
N ASP A 714 -7.10 -22.23 -0.15
CA ASP A 714 -8.24 -21.38 0.19
C ASP A 714 -9.27 -22.10 1.07
N LEU A 715 -9.61 -23.34 0.71
CA LEU A 715 -10.52 -24.16 1.50
C LEU A 715 -10.02 -24.42 2.93
N VAL A 716 -8.72 -24.74 3.09
CA VAL A 716 -8.13 -25.01 4.40
C VAL A 716 -8.11 -23.74 5.23
N PHE A 717 -7.73 -22.58 4.67
CA PHE A 717 -7.71 -21.32 5.40
C PHE A 717 -9.11 -20.93 5.86
N ARG A 718 -10.13 -21.04 5.01
CA ARG A 718 -11.53 -20.74 5.38
C ARG A 718 -12.10 -21.71 6.43
N LEU A 719 -11.85 -23.03 6.29
CA LEU A 719 -12.44 -24.03 7.18
C LEU A 719 -11.68 -24.20 8.50
N VAL A 720 -10.34 -24.05 8.51
CA VAL A 720 -9.51 -24.35 9.68
C VAL A 720 -9.11 -23.07 10.43
N LEU A 721 -8.82 -22.00 9.71
CA LEU A 721 -8.32 -20.74 10.28
C LEU A 721 -9.42 -19.67 10.37
N GLY A 722 -10.56 -19.84 9.68
CA GLY A 722 -11.68 -18.91 9.75
C GLY A 722 -11.40 -17.56 9.04
N VAL A 723 -10.43 -17.54 8.11
CA VAL A 723 -10.00 -16.34 7.38
C VAL A 723 -10.69 -16.30 6.02
#